data_ff6ffa238d219ffb52180c4a7df36c10
#
_entry.id   ff6ffa238d219ffb52180c4a7df36c10
#
_cell.length_a   1.000
_cell.length_b   1.000
_cell.length_c   1.000
_cell.angle_alpha   90.00
_cell.angle_beta   90.00
_cell.angle_gamma   90.00
#
_symmetry.space_group_name_H-M   'P 1'
#
loop_
_entity.id
_entity.type
_entity.pdbx_description
1 polymer ?
#
loop_
_entity_poly.entity_id
_entity_poly.type
_entity_poly.pdbx_seq_one_letter_code
_entity_poly.pdbx_strand_id
1 'polypeptide(L)'
;MSVPQANEFPGLEVEETIKVLESGGTSKVLVNGNPYMTWDTGDEASRRMAIVQLYVGGMGRQENLARIFEVHVNSVQKYIADFTERGLSGLITRNVGPKAKWKITPEMRGKILMIVLNEKICELEAIQKRLKEIWHKEVSLPSISQVLAENGLSKGKTIAEDIELTSDDLFCDARTDRLEFNFNGAGKIDCGVVLEPARGKDQDTDEGKDKGCGLAFKTRTRDEYSQRQRIYLDVLEQGDYNAYAGGLFFAPLLKRGSFLPVLRSVISIPTYCGYSLEELCLTLFYFDVFGFQSMEDFKRAYADEFGLLIGRSKSPSHFTLRRFLHEVRRLGKSEELIDEFAGGYLKDGLASWGVIYIDGHFLPYYGVYPITKGWHGVRKIPMKGSYNFLVADEKFKPWLFLIRSSAEDLLEKIPELIEKAKKIGLRAGLSRERVDNLVVLFDREGYSAELYRYLDGKDGRAEKRRAIFISWAKYADRWVDDLKEELFDKNVEVVFEIKEPEKIQYFESERMMNKYGKMRVIVIQSGRDKQRAAIYTNGTREEIPAERIVQLMCRRWGEENLIKELMLKHKINYTPGYVMQDLDEQPLTDNPEVKELKKKREALTRDLHKLKIELADHLLDKKLKDGQDKEKREGKILENIARLDNDILLTQAAINKLPGQVKFDEAHDGEKLLSLNYEKKRFLDCIKVFAYNLKDEMCRLLLKHYGNRKNEILPALAMIVERGGHVKLENGRLIVRLRGFRNREIDYAARRLCDDLNEMRPTTLDNYGFPMRYEVSA
;
A
#
# COMPACT_ATOMS: atom_id res chain seq x y z
N MET A 1 20.96 9.35 10.98
CA MET A 1 22.41 9.05 11.02
C MET A 1 23.10 10.16 10.28
N SER A 2 23.86 10.97 10.98
CA SER A 2 24.76 11.96 10.37
C SER A 2 25.86 11.22 9.64
N VAL A 3 26.04 11.53 8.35
CA VAL A 3 27.16 11.06 7.55
C VAL A 3 28.44 11.52 8.24
N PRO A 4 29.42 10.66 8.53
CA PRO A 4 30.70 11.10 9.09
C PRO A 4 31.37 12.06 8.12
N GLN A 5 31.77 13.22 8.57
CA GLN A 5 32.62 14.11 7.81
C GLN A 5 33.99 13.46 7.69
N ALA A 6 34.44 13.24 6.45
CA ALA A 6 35.77 12.74 6.14
C ALA A 6 36.83 13.78 6.48
N ASN A 7 37.24 13.86 7.74
CA ASN A 7 38.34 14.77 8.19
C ASN A 7 39.08 14.23 9.41
N GLU A 8 39.50 12.95 9.39
CA GLU A 8 40.32 12.39 10.47
C GLU A 8 41.66 11.77 10.00
N PHE A 9 42.19 12.19 8.84
CA PHE A 9 43.57 11.88 8.50
C PHE A 9 44.32 13.20 8.29
N PRO A 10 45.11 13.65 9.29
CA PRO A 10 45.93 14.83 9.13
C PRO A 10 47.11 14.49 8.21
N GLY A 11 47.15 15.09 7.01
CA GLY A 11 48.32 15.08 6.15
C GLY A 11 48.16 14.65 4.68
N LEU A 12 46.93 14.30 4.23
CA LEU A 12 46.69 14.05 2.80
C LEU A 12 45.83 15.22 2.23
N GLU A 13 46.43 16.04 1.38
CA GLU A 13 45.65 16.98 0.57
C GLU A 13 44.71 16.19 -0.36
N VAL A 14 43.40 16.37 -0.19
CA VAL A 14 42.34 15.68 -0.94
C VAL A 14 42.42 15.90 -2.46
N GLU A 15 43.29 16.81 -2.90
CA GLU A 15 43.47 17.21 -4.30
C GLU A 15 44.20 16.21 -5.17
N GLU A 16 45.04 15.34 -4.61
CA GLU A 16 45.83 14.36 -5.39
C GLU A 16 45.14 13.00 -5.60
N THR A 17 44.04 12.77 -4.92
CA THR A 17 43.41 11.43 -4.85
C THR A 17 42.43 11.12 -5.98
N ILE A 18 41.81 12.12 -6.59
CA ILE A 18 40.83 11.94 -7.67
C ILE A 18 41.34 12.58 -8.96
N LYS A 19 41.41 11.79 -10.05
CA LYS A 19 41.81 12.26 -11.39
C LYS A 19 40.81 11.77 -12.43
N VAL A 20 40.42 12.65 -13.36
CA VAL A 20 39.63 12.29 -14.55
C VAL A 20 40.58 12.24 -15.73
N LEU A 21 40.57 11.13 -16.45
CA LEU A 21 41.36 10.91 -17.66
C LEU A 21 40.40 10.68 -18.83
N GLU A 22 40.67 11.32 -19.95
CA GLU A 22 39.96 11.12 -21.20
C GLU A 22 40.88 10.61 -22.28
N SER A 23 40.55 9.49 -22.90
CA SER A 23 41.32 8.88 -23.97
C SER A 23 40.44 8.04 -24.88
N GLY A 24 40.56 8.24 -26.21
CA GLY A 24 39.88 7.40 -27.20
C GLY A 24 38.35 7.38 -27.14
N GLY A 25 37.70 8.50 -26.74
CA GLY A 25 36.25 8.58 -26.63
C GLY A 25 35.69 8.02 -25.29
N THR A 26 36.57 7.63 -24.37
CA THR A 26 36.21 7.10 -23.06
C THR A 26 36.77 7.98 -21.96
N SER A 27 35.94 8.32 -20.97
CA SER A 27 36.31 9.04 -19.76
C SER A 27 36.44 8.07 -18.59
N LYS A 28 37.44 8.25 -17.73
CA LYS A 28 37.71 7.38 -16.59
C LYS A 28 38.09 8.19 -15.36
N VAL A 29 37.46 7.89 -14.25
CA VAL A 29 37.85 8.42 -12.93
C VAL A 29 38.76 7.44 -12.21
N LEU A 30 39.87 7.96 -11.71
CA LEU A 30 40.77 7.25 -10.83
C LEU A 30 40.64 7.83 -9.41
N VAL A 31 40.56 6.95 -8.40
CA VAL A 31 40.62 7.30 -6.98
C VAL A 31 41.83 6.60 -6.37
N ASN A 32 42.75 7.36 -5.83
CA ASN A 32 44.04 6.83 -5.33
C ASN A 32 44.80 5.97 -6.38
N GLY A 33 44.73 6.38 -7.64
CA GLY A 33 45.38 5.69 -8.76
C GLY A 33 44.61 4.46 -9.29
N ASN A 34 43.55 4.02 -8.63
CA ASN A 34 42.72 2.89 -9.05
C ASN A 34 41.51 3.34 -9.87
N PRO A 35 41.14 2.62 -10.94
CA PRO A 35 39.96 2.93 -11.71
C PRO A 35 38.68 2.76 -10.85
N TYR A 36 37.92 3.85 -10.75
CA TYR A 36 36.66 3.87 -9.99
C TYR A 36 35.46 3.73 -10.89
N MET A 37 35.38 4.49 -11.98
CA MET A 37 34.30 4.47 -12.95
C MET A 37 34.80 4.83 -14.34
N THR A 38 34.20 4.23 -15.37
CA THR A 38 34.52 4.50 -16.79
C THR A 38 33.18 4.67 -17.56
N TRP A 39 33.16 5.65 -18.50
CA TRP A 39 31.99 5.91 -19.34
C TRP A 39 32.42 6.51 -20.68
N ASP A 40 31.52 6.47 -21.67
CA ASP A 40 31.74 7.14 -22.96
C ASP A 40 31.70 8.65 -22.79
N THR A 41 32.67 9.39 -23.32
CA THR A 41 32.86 10.83 -23.09
C THR A 41 31.58 11.65 -23.41
N GLY A 42 30.70 11.17 -24.29
CA GLY A 42 29.39 11.79 -24.60
C GLY A 42 28.25 11.43 -23.62
N ASP A 43 28.45 10.52 -22.68
CA ASP A 43 27.43 10.11 -21.72
C ASP A 43 27.42 11.02 -20.49
N GLU A 44 26.72 12.12 -20.60
CA GLU A 44 26.52 13.09 -19.52
C GLU A 44 25.80 12.50 -18.29
N ALA A 45 24.96 11.49 -18.44
CA ALA A 45 24.28 10.86 -17.31
C ALA A 45 25.27 10.07 -16.42
N SER A 46 26.14 9.31 -17.03
CA SER A 46 27.21 8.59 -16.33
C SER A 46 28.25 9.52 -15.71
N ARG A 47 28.59 10.63 -16.36
CA ARG A 47 29.43 11.69 -15.78
C ARG A 47 28.83 12.28 -14.50
N ARG A 48 27.53 12.63 -14.52
CA ARG A 48 26.80 13.14 -13.34
C ARG A 48 26.73 12.09 -12.23
N MET A 49 26.55 10.83 -12.62
CA MET A 49 26.56 9.71 -11.68
C MET A 49 27.90 9.57 -10.96
N ALA A 50 29.02 9.68 -11.67
CA ALA A 50 30.35 9.64 -11.09
C ALA A 50 30.54 10.75 -10.05
N ILE A 51 30.13 11.99 -10.36
CA ILE A 51 30.18 13.13 -9.43
C ILE A 51 29.37 12.83 -8.15
N VAL A 52 28.13 12.35 -8.31
CA VAL A 52 27.24 12.06 -7.18
C VAL A 52 27.77 10.92 -6.33
N GLN A 53 28.28 9.84 -6.94
CA GLN A 53 28.84 8.70 -6.20
C GLN A 53 30.08 9.08 -5.40
N LEU A 54 30.98 9.88 -5.97
CA LEU A 54 32.16 10.37 -5.26
C LEU A 54 31.78 11.27 -4.07
N TYR A 55 30.73 12.08 -4.21
CA TYR A 55 30.22 12.90 -3.12
C TYR A 55 29.57 12.05 -2.03
N VAL A 56 28.66 11.14 -2.39
CA VAL A 56 27.93 10.27 -1.45
C VAL A 56 28.89 9.30 -0.75
N GLY A 57 29.93 8.83 -1.46
CA GLY A 57 31.00 8.01 -0.90
C GLY A 57 31.99 8.76 0.00
N GLY A 58 31.80 10.08 0.21
CA GLY A 58 32.68 10.90 1.05
C GLY A 58 34.08 11.13 0.48
N MET A 59 34.29 10.86 -0.81
CA MET A 59 35.59 10.92 -1.46
C MET A 59 35.99 12.33 -1.94
N GLY A 60 35.01 13.26 -2.03
CA GLY A 60 35.26 14.63 -2.44
C GLY A 60 34.21 15.61 -1.98
N ARG A 61 34.59 16.88 -1.70
CA ARG A 61 33.68 17.99 -1.43
C ARG A 61 33.12 18.54 -2.73
N GLN A 62 31.95 19.17 -2.68
CA GLN A 62 31.27 19.72 -3.87
C GLN A 62 32.16 20.68 -4.69
N GLU A 63 32.94 21.54 -4.04
CA GLU A 63 33.86 22.48 -4.67
C GLU A 63 35.02 21.75 -5.40
N ASN A 64 35.58 20.74 -4.79
CA ASN A 64 36.68 19.96 -5.39
C ASN A 64 36.15 19.12 -6.57
N LEU A 65 34.99 18.49 -6.44
CA LEU A 65 34.39 17.73 -7.53
C LEU A 65 33.98 18.65 -8.69
N ALA A 66 33.49 19.86 -8.41
CA ALA A 66 33.19 20.85 -9.42
C ALA A 66 34.45 21.21 -10.25
N ARG A 67 35.59 21.42 -9.58
CA ARG A 67 36.87 21.72 -10.22
C ARG A 67 37.42 20.53 -11.03
N ILE A 68 37.41 19.31 -10.46
CA ILE A 68 37.92 18.10 -11.10
C ILE A 68 37.15 17.72 -12.35
N PHE A 69 35.81 17.89 -12.31
CA PHE A 69 34.90 17.58 -13.41
C PHE A 69 34.61 18.78 -14.31
N GLU A 70 35.26 19.93 -14.09
CA GLU A 70 35.10 21.15 -14.86
C GLU A 70 33.63 21.59 -15.00
N VAL A 71 32.88 21.57 -13.88
CA VAL A 71 31.49 22.00 -13.83
C VAL A 71 31.32 23.07 -12.72
N HIS A 72 30.27 23.87 -12.81
CA HIS A 72 29.98 24.85 -11.75
C HIS A 72 29.49 24.16 -10.48
N VAL A 73 29.84 24.69 -9.30
CA VAL A 73 29.43 24.12 -7.99
C VAL A 73 27.93 23.96 -7.88
N ASN A 74 27.16 24.93 -8.39
CA ASN A 74 25.69 24.85 -8.39
C ASN A 74 25.17 23.67 -9.25
N SER A 75 25.92 23.23 -10.27
CA SER A 75 25.59 22.05 -11.04
C SER A 75 25.79 20.77 -10.23
N VAL A 76 26.87 20.70 -9.45
CA VAL A 76 27.13 19.58 -8.54
C VAL A 76 26.02 19.50 -7.48
N GLN A 77 25.65 20.63 -6.87
CA GLN A 77 24.54 20.70 -5.92
C GLN A 77 23.22 20.22 -6.54
N LYS A 78 22.93 20.66 -7.77
CA LYS A 78 21.75 20.24 -8.50
C LYS A 78 21.75 18.75 -8.79
N TYR A 79 22.89 18.15 -9.20
CA TYR A 79 22.98 16.71 -9.46
C TYR A 79 22.74 15.90 -8.20
N ILE A 80 23.28 16.35 -7.06
CA ILE A 80 23.06 15.71 -5.76
C ILE A 80 21.57 15.81 -5.35
N ALA A 81 20.95 16.97 -5.49
CA ALA A 81 19.54 17.18 -5.20
C ALA A 81 18.64 16.33 -6.11
N ASP A 82 18.91 16.35 -7.43
CA ASP A 82 18.17 15.57 -8.43
C ASP A 82 18.28 14.06 -8.17
N PHE A 83 19.45 13.59 -7.74
CA PHE A 83 19.65 12.18 -7.36
C PHE A 83 18.96 11.85 -6.04
N THR A 84 19.02 12.72 -5.05
CA THR A 84 18.35 12.51 -3.75
C THR A 84 16.84 12.45 -3.90
N GLU A 85 16.26 13.27 -4.78
CA GLU A 85 14.83 13.35 -5.02
C GLU A 85 14.31 12.22 -5.94
N ARG A 86 15.04 11.86 -6.99
CA ARG A 86 14.57 11.02 -8.10
C ARG A 86 15.45 9.81 -8.41
N GLY A 87 16.51 9.58 -7.63
CA GLY A 87 17.46 8.51 -7.87
C GLY A 87 18.20 8.69 -9.20
N LEU A 88 18.61 7.59 -9.82
CA LEU A 88 19.31 7.58 -11.12
C LEU A 88 18.53 8.30 -12.23
N SER A 89 17.21 8.24 -12.21
CA SER A 89 16.38 8.92 -13.22
C SER A 89 16.49 10.45 -13.18
N GLY A 90 16.93 11.03 -12.06
CA GLY A 90 17.20 12.45 -11.91
C GLY A 90 18.43 12.93 -12.67
N LEU A 91 19.42 12.04 -12.90
CA LEU A 91 20.67 12.37 -13.56
C LEU A 91 20.60 12.31 -15.10
N ILE A 92 19.55 11.65 -15.64
CA ILE A 92 19.34 11.56 -17.08
C ILE A 92 18.81 12.90 -17.62
N THR A 93 19.47 13.43 -18.65
CA THR A 93 19.00 14.65 -19.31
C THR A 93 17.66 14.40 -19.99
N ARG A 94 16.61 15.07 -19.53
CA ARG A 94 15.32 15.08 -20.21
C ARG A 94 15.38 16.13 -21.31
N ASN A 95 14.92 15.80 -22.51
CA ASN A 95 14.75 16.78 -23.57
C ASN A 95 13.86 17.93 -23.05
N VAL A 96 14.36 19.15 -23.15
CA VAL A 96 13.63 20.37 -22.77
C VAL A 96 12.57 20.60 -23.83
N GLY A 97 11.34 20.18 -23.55
CA GLY A 97 10.18 20.33 -24.41
C GLY A 97 8.90 20.02 -23.65
N PRO A 98 7.71 20.34 -24.15
CA PRO A 98 6.46 19.97 -23.48
C PRO A 98 6.42 18.46 -23.27
N LYS A 99 6.23 18.03 -22.01
CA LYS A 99 6.28 16.63 -21.53
C LYS A 99 5.29 15.68 -22.22
N ALA A 100 4.30 16.22 -22.93
CA ALA A 100 3.41 15.50 -23.83
C ALA A 100 2.99 16.47 -24.94
N LYS A 101 2.80 15.97 -26.16
CA LYS A 101 2.21 16.74 -27.23
C LYS A 101 0.75 16.99 -26.87
N TRP A 102 0.45 18.15 -26.30
CA TRP A 102 -0.87 18.52 -25.79
C TRP A 102 -2.01 18.44 -26.82
N LYS A 103 -1.69 18.42 -28.13
CA LYS A 103 -2.65 18.29 -29.23
C LYS A 103 -2.98 16.85 -29.63
N ILE A 104 -2.16 15.85 -29.23
CA ILE A 104 -2.37 14.43 -29.52
C ILE A 104 -2.43 13.65 -28.23
N THR A 105 -3.64 13.64 -27.67
CA THR A 105 -3.95 12.78 -26.50
C THR A 105 -4.01 11.31 -26.94
N PRO A 106 -3.86 10.33 -26.03
CA PRO A 106 -4.08 8.91 -26.30
C PRO A 106 -5.45 8.64 -26.97
N GLU A 107 -6.48 9.37 -26.54
CA GLU A 107 -7.82 9.33 -27.15
C GLU A 107 -7.81 9.79 -28.60
N MET A 108 -7.10 10.89 -28.91
CA MET A 108 -6.99 11.38 -30.28
C MET A 108 -6.22 10.42 -31.18
N ARG A 109 -5.17 9.78 -30.62
CA ARG A 109 -4.42 8.73 -31.32
C ARG A 109 -5.30 7.54 -31.66
N GLY A 110 -6.15 7.09 -30.71
CA GLY A 110 -7.13 6.03 -30.94
C GLY A 110 -8.13 6.38 -32.03
N LYS A 111 -8.64 7.63 -32.05
CA LYS A 111 -9.57 8.13 -33.10
C LYS A 111 -8.95 8.13 -34.50
N ILE A 112 -7.68 8.54 -34.62
CA ILE A 112 -6.95 8.50 -35.88
C ILE A 112 -6.80 7.06 -36.39
N LEU A 113 -6.37 6.14 -35.52
CA LEU A 113 -6.20 4.72 -35.86
C LEU A 113 -7.54 4.07 -36.22
N MET A 114 -8.61 4.42 -35.54
CA MET A 114 -9.95 3.93 -35.80
C MET A 114 -10.44 4.31 -37.22
N ILE A 115 -10.24 5.54 -37.67
CA ILE A 115 -10.59 5.95 -39.01
C ILE A 115 -9.83 5.13 -40.06
N VAL A 116 -8.52 4.95 -39.83
CA VAL A 116 -7.67 4.20 -40.76
C VAL A 116 -8.05 2.73 -40.84
N LEU A 117 -8.27 2.10 -39.72
CA LEU A 117 -8.54 0.66 -39.65
C LEU A 117 -9.98 0.28 -40.01
N ASN A 118 -10.97 1.07 -39.55
CA ASN A 118 -12.38 0.78 -39.83
C ASN A 118 -12.85 1.28 -41.22
N GLU A 119 -12.48 2.52 -41.54
CA GLU A 119 -12.93 3.16 -42.80
C GLU A 119 -11.94 2.93 -43.95
N LYS A 120 -10.78 2.28 -43.68
CA LYS A 120 -9.68 2.03 -44.63
C LYS A 120 -9.19 3.30 -45.34
N ILE A 121 -9.29 4.45 -44.65
CA ILE A 121 -8.85 5.75 -45.18
C ILE A 121 -7.39 5.95 -44.79
N CYS A 122 -6.48 6.04 -45.76
CA CYS A 122 -5.05 6.22 -45.57
C CYS A 122 -4.55 7.62 -45.93
N GLU A 123 -5.36 8.43 -46.61
CA GLU A 123 -4.99 9.80 -46.97
C GLU A 123 -5.09 10.75 -45.78
N LEU A 124 -4.01 11.46 -45.49
CA LEU A 124 -3.91 12.34 -44.32
C LEU A 124 -4.99 13.41 -44.28
N GLU A 125 -5.33 13.99 -45.45
CA GLU A 125 -6.35 15.03 -45.60
C GLU A 125 -7.76 14.47 -45.36
N ALA A 126 -8.03 13.25 -45.86
CA ALA A 126 -9.29 12.57 -45.62
C ALA A 126 -9.48 12.21 -44.17
N ILE A 127 -8.41 11.73 -43.47
CA ILE A 127 -8.43 11.46 -42.02
C ILE A 127 -8.68 12.76 -41.24
N GLN A 128 -8.00 13.86 -41.62
CA GLN A 128 -8.20 15.16 -40.97
C GLN A 128 -9.66 15.66 -41.13
N LYS A 129 -10.22 15.55 -42.33
CA LYS A 129 -11.60 15.91 -42.63
C LYS A 129 -12.57 15.06 -41.77
N ARG A 130 -12.33 13.77 -41.69
CA ARG A 130 -13.17 12.84 -40.94
C ARG A 130 -13.14 13.08 -39.42
N LEU A 131 -11.96 13.42 -38.88
CA LEU A 131 -11.82 13.85 -37.49
C LEU A 131 -12.62 15.11 -37.18
N LYS A 132 -12.65 16.05 -38.13
CA LYS A 132 -13.41 17.30 -37.98
C LYS A 132 -14.93 17.05 -38.08
N GLU A 133 -15.37 16.17 -38.98
CA GLU A 133 -16.77 15.82 -39.18
C GLU A 133 -17.36 15.08 -37.97
N ILE A 134 -16.65 14.06 -37.44
CA ILE A 134 -17.20 13.17 -36.41
C ILE A 134 -17.04 13.75 -35.01
N TRP A 135 -15.88 14.34 -34.73
CA TRP A 135 -15.54 14.77 -33.34
C TRP A 135 -15.26 16.27 -33.21
N HIS A 136 -15.44 17.05 -34.25
CA HIS A 136 -15.17 18.50 -34.32
C HIS A 136 -13.76 18.88 -33.84
N LYS A 137 -12.74 18.04 -34.13
CA LYS A 137 -11.34 18.23 -33.73
C LYS A 137 -10.46 18.50 -34.95
N GLU A 138 -9.63 19.54 -34.85
CA GLU A 138 -8.61 19.85 -35.85
C GLU A 138 -7.25 19.34 -35.42
N VAL A 139 -6.68 18.42 -36.19
CA VAL A 139 -5.34 17.84 -35.98
C VAL A 139 -4.51 18.13 -37.22
N SER A 140 -3.27 18.57 -37.04
CA SER A 140 -2.39 18.88 -38.17
C SER A 140 -1.95 17.62 -38.93
N LEU A 141 -1.80 17.73 -40.27
CA LEU A 141 -1.35 16.60 -41.09
C LEU A 141 -0.04 15.96 -40.62
N PRO A 142 1.00 16.75 -40.22
CA PRO A 142 2.23 16.15 -39.67
C PRO A 142 1.98 15.32 -38.40
N SER A 143 1.02 15.73 -37.57
CA SER A 143 0.67 15.00 -36.38
C SER A 143 -0.06 13.68 -36.67
N ILE A 144 -0.95 13.66 -37.64
CA ILE A 144 -1.62 12.46 -38.16
C ILE A 144 -0.56 11.50 -38.75
N SER A 145 0.29 12.03 -39.63
CA SER A 145 1.39 11.26 -40.26
C SER A 145 2.31 10.61 -39.23
N GLN A 146 2.62 11.33 -38.16
CA GLN A 146 3.45 10.78 -37.07
C GLN A 146 2.75 9.64 -36.31
N VAL A 147 1.44 9.79 -36.00
CA VAL A 147 0.68 8.72 -35.36
C VAL A 147 0.67 7.47 -36.24
N LEU A 148 0.48 7.63 -37.55
CA LEU A 148 0.50 6.49 -38.47
C LEU A 148 1.88 5.85 -38.57
N ALA A 149 2.94 6.63 -38.63
CA ALA A 149 4.32 6.13 -38.68
C ALA A 149 4.71 5.37 -37.41
N GLU A 150 4.34 5.89 -36.23
CA GLU A 150 4.59 5.25 -34.93
C GLU A 150 3.85 3.92 -34.79
N ASN A 151 2.78 3.67 -35.56
CA ASN A 151 2.00 2.43 -35.58
C ASN A 151 2.26 1.56 -36.84
N GLY A 152 3.33 1.86 -37.61
CA GLY A 152 3.68 1.09 -38.79
C GLY A 152 2.80 1.31 -40.02
N LEU A 153 1.88 2.29 -40.00
CA LEU A 153 0.93 2.65 -41.03
C LEU A 153 1.44 3.87 -41.81
N SER A 154 2.54 3.74 -42.55
CA SER A 154 3.12 4.86 -43.33
C SER A 154 2.46 5.02 -44.69
N LYS A 155 2.51 6.26 -45.25
CA LYS A 155 1.95 6.61 -46.56
C LYS A 155 2.46 5.66 -47.65
N GLY A 156 1.55 5.02 -48.40
CA GLY A 156 1.88 4.16 -49.53
C GLY A 156 1.96 2.64 -49.23
N LYS A 157 1.85 2.23 -47.98
CA LYS A 157 1.61 0.80 -47.67
C LYS A 157 0.11 0.52 -47.70
N THR A 158 -0.31 -0.29 -48.65
CA THR A 158 -1.63 -0.92 -48.64
C THR A 158 -1.76 -1.62 -47.28
N ILE A 159 -2.83 -1.32 -46.56
CA ILE A 159 -3.16 -2.10 -45.37
C ILE A 159 -3.44 -3.48 -45.92
N ALA A 160 -2.57 -4.46 -45.63
CA ALA A 160 -2.76 -5.84 -46.02
C ALA A 160 -4.13 -6.28 -45.50
N GLU A 161 -4.89 -6.95 -46.33
CA GLU A 161 -6.24 -7.42 -45.98
C GLU A 161 -6.25 -8.40 -44.83
N ASP A 162 -5.06 -8.85 -44.37
CA ASP A 162 -4.81 -9.93 -43.40
C ASP A 162 -4.12 -9.47 -42.12
N ILE A 163 -4.25 -8.23 -41.67
CA ILE A 163 -3.82 -7.90 -40.30
C ILE A 163 -4.92 -8.39 -39.36
N GLU A 164 -4.81 -9.64 -38.90
CA GLU A 164 -5.51 -10.12 -37.72
C GLU A 164 -4.93 -9.42 -36.49
N LEU A 165 -5.46 -8.24 -36.19
CA LEU A 165 -5.24 -7.61 -34.92
C LEU A 165 -6.09 -8.35 -33.90
N THR A 166 -5.46 -9.06 -33.01
CA THR A 166 -6.15 -9.70 -31.88
C THR A 166 -6.60 -8.63 -30.88
N SER A 167 -7.64 -8.93 -30.10
CA SER A 167 -8.13 -8.03 -29.03
C SER A 167 -7.04 -7.65 -28.02
N ASP A 168 -5.90 -8.33 -28.07
CA ASP A 168 -4.76 -8.13 -27.20
C ASP A 168 -3.78 -7.05 -27.71
N ASP A 169 -3.88 -6.67 -28.99
CA ASP A 169 -2.98 -5.70 -29.63
C ASP A 169 -3.45 -4.26 -29.50
N LEU A 170 -4.69 -4.04 -29.08
CA LEU A 170 -5.28 -2.70 -28.90
C LEU A 170 -5.52 -2.42 -27.42
N PHE A 171 -4.59 -1.71 -26.86
CA PHE A 171 -4.68 -1.20 -25.50
C PHE A 171 -5.19 0.22 -25.47
N CYS A 172 -6.35 0.41 -24.84
CA CYS A 172 -6.69 1.66 -24.20
C CYS A 172 -5.92 1.76 -22.88
N ASP A 173 -5.10 2.80 -22.76
CA ASP A 173 -4.53 3.23 -21.49
C ASP A 173 -5.67 3.30 -20.45
N ALA A 174 -5.44 2.75 -19.27
CA ALA A 174 -6.40 2.69 -18.17
C ALA A 174 -6.97 4.05 -17.71
N ARG A 175 -6.62 5.12 -18.40
CA ARG A 175 -7.13 6.49 -18.17
C ARG A 175 -8.39 6.84 -18.93
N THR A 176 -8.81 5.99 -19.87
CA THR A 176 -10.03 6.20 -20.63
C THR A 176 -11.00 5.06 -20.37
N ASP A 177 -11.62 5.06 -19.20
CA ASP A 177 -12.73 4.15 -18.86
C ASP A 177 -13.94 4.26 -19.81
N ARG A 178 -13.83 4.96 -20.95
CA ARG A 178 -14.97 5.33 -21.80
C ARG A 178 -14.91 4.88 -23.25
N LEU A 179 -13.80 4.30 -23.73
CA LEU A 179 -13.68 3.86 -25.12
C LEU A 179 -13.07 2.46 -25.17
N GLU A 180 -13.88 1.49 -25.45
CA GLU A 180 -13.46 0.12 -25.74
C GLU A 180 -13.64 -0.14 -27.24
N PHE A 181 -12.63 -0.77 -27.84
CA PHE A 181 -12.65 -1.14 -29.23
C PHE A 181 -13.00 -2.62 -29.36
N ASN A 182 -14.02 -2.90 -30.16
CA ASN A 182 -14.41 -4.28 -30.51
C ASN A 182 -13.86 -4.64 -31.88
N PHE A 183 -13.24 -5.80 -31.97
CA PHE A 183 -12.87 -6.40 -33.24
C PHE A 183 -13.91 -7.42 -33.66
N ASN A 184 -14.56 -7.22 -34.79
CA ASN A 184 -15.32 -8.26 -35.46
C ASN A 184 -14.36 -9.10 -36.29
N GLY A 185 -14.61 -10.41 -36.47
CA GLY A 185 -13.81 -11.34 -37.27
C GLY A 185 -13.63 -10.99 -38.75
N ALA A 186 -13.96 -9.78 -39.18
CA ALA A 186 -13.74 -9.20 -40.48
C ALA A 186 -12.72 -8.04 -40.44
N GLY A 187 -11.93 -7.87 -39.40
CA GLY A 187 -10.95 -6.80 -39.26
C GLY A 187 -11.54 -5.39 -39.05
N LYS A 188 -12.84 -5.27 -38.76
CA LYS A 188 -13.47 -3.99 -38.44
C LYS A 188 -13.35 -3.69 -36.98
N ILE A 189 -12.91 -2.48 -36.64
CA ILE A 189 -12.95 -1.98 -35.27
C ILE A 189 -14.32 -1.32 -35.06
N ASP A 190 -15.14 -1.97 -34.23
CA ASP A 190 -16.33 -1.34 -33.69
C ASP A 190 -15.96 -0.54 -32.46
N CYS A 191 -16.05 0.78 -32.56
CA CYS A 191 -15.91 1.68 -31.45
C CYS A 191 -17.22 1.67 -30.66
N GLY A 192 -17.34 0.69 -29.77
CA GLY A 192 -18.37 0.77 -28.74
C GLY A 192 -17.95 1.85 -27.73
N VAL A 193 -18.75 2.92 -27.60
CA VAL A 193 -18.77 3.62 -26.33
C VAL A 193 -19.05 2.55 -25.31
N VAL A 194 -18.26 2.43 -24.24
CA VAL A 194 -18.67 1.67 -23.08
C VAL A 194 -19.85 2.40 -22.50
N LEU A 195 -20.91 2.16 -23.14
CA LEU A 195 -22.16 2.15 -22.44
C LEU A 195 -21.92 1.18 -21.29
N GLU A 196 -22.41 1.53 -20.12
CA GLU A 196 -22.55 0.62 -18.99
C GLU A 196 -22.75 -0.79 -19.51
N PRO A 197 -22.13 -1.82 -18.91
CA PRO A 197 -22.30 -3.19 -19.38
C PRO A 197 -23.78 -3.34 -19.63
N ALA A 198 -24.11 -3.66 -20.88
CA ALA A 198 -25.50 -3.80 -21.26
C ALA A 198 -26.05 -4.69 -20.17
N ARG A 199 -26.95 -4.14 -19.35
CA ARG A 199 -27.80 -4.94 -18.48
C ARG A 199 -28.53 -5.82 -19.49
N GLY A 200 -27.85 -6.91 -19.85
CA GLY A 200 -28.45 -7.91 -20.69
C GLY A 200 -29.71 -8.26 -19.93
N LYS A 201 -30.86 -7.89 -20.47
CA LYS A 201 -32.08 -8.56 -20.07
C LYS A 201 -31.67 -10.03 -20.07
N ASP A 202 -31.78 -10.66 -18.92
CA ASP A 202 -31.66 -12.11 -18.80
C ASP A 202 -32.66 -12.70 -19.79
N GLN A 203 -32.23 -12.82 -21.02
CA GLN A 203 -32.84 -13.78 -21.90
C GLN A 203 -32.08 -15.04 -21.55
N ASP A 204 -32.73 -15.86 -20.75
CA ASP A 204 -32.44 -17.28 -20.64
C ASP A 204 -32.53 -17.89 -22.03
N THR A 205 -31.49 -17.65 -22.82
CA THR A 205 -31.22 -18.52 -23.93
C THR A 205 -30.27 -19.56 -23.33
N ASP A 206 -30.64 -20.81 -23.44
CA ASP A 206 -29.90 -22.02 -23.03
C ASP A 206 -28.48 -22.13 -23.63
N GLU A 207 -28.06 -21.17 -24.37
CA GLU A 207 -26.72 -20.95 -24.88
C GLU A 207 -25.94 -20.13 -23.90
N GLY A 208 -25.07 -20.74 -23.11
CA GLY A 208 -24.20 -20.11 -22.11
C GLY A 208 -23.40 -18.96 -22.70
N LYS A 209 -23.98 -17.76 -22.74
CA LYS A 209 -23.36 -16.54 -23.23
C LYS A 209 -22.48 -15.97 -22.11
N ASP A 210 -21.19 -15.94 -22.36
CA ASP A 210 -20.27 -15.15 -21.56
C ASP A 210 -20.68 -13.66 -21.65
N LYS A 211 -21.25 -13.16 -20.57
CA LYS A 211 -21.55 -11.72 -20.44
C LYS A 211 -20.31 -11.02 -19.93
N GLY A 212 -19.39 -10.68 -20.82
CA GLY A 212 -18.23 -9.86 -20.48
C GLY A 212 -18.62 -8.41 -20.24
N CYS A 213 -17.79 -7.66 -19.50
CA CYS A 213 -17.97 -6.23 -19.22
C CYS A 213 -17.80 -5.40 -20.50
N GLY A 214 -18.84 -5.32 -21.32
CA GLY A 214 -18.86 -4.39 -22.44
C GLY A 214 -17.89 -4.65 -23.58
N LEU A 215 -17.01 -5.64 -23.49
CA LEU A 215 -16.28 -6.16 -24.64
C LEU A 215 -17.12 -7.21 -25.32
N ALA A 216 -17.18 -7.22 -26.63
CA ALA A 216 -17.79 -8.29 -27.41
C ALA A 216 -16.97 -9.57 -27.22
N PHE A 217 -17.20 -10.24 -26.11
CA PHE A 217 -16.69 -11.59 -25.96
C PHE A 217 -17.52 -12.52 -26.83
N LYS A 218 -16.82 -13.36 -27.58
CA LYS A 218 -17.44 -14.47 -28.28
C LYS A 218 -18.32 -15.23 -27.30
N THR A 219 -19.60 -15.30 -27.57
CA THR A 219 -20.53 -16.14 -26.81
C THR A 219 -20.00 -17.56 -26.85
N ARG A 220 -19.72 -18.15 -25.70
CA ARG A 220 -19.31 -19.54 -25.62
C ARG A 220 -20.55 -20.41 -25.55
N THR A 221 -20.65 -21.31 -26.49
CA THR A 221 -21.73 -22.27 -26.48
C THR A 221 -21.55 -23.30 -25.37
N ARG A 222 -22.64 -23.94 -24.96
CA ARG A 222 -22.63 -25.07 -24.01
C ARG A 222 -21.66 -26.17 -24.45
N ASP A 223 -21.54 -26.37 -25.74
CA ASP A 223 -20.64 -27.37 -26.33
C ASP A 223 -19.17 -26.99 -26.15
N GLU A 224 -18.79 -25.72 -26.32
CA GLU A 224 -17.42 -25.27 -26.05
C GLU A 224 -17.05 -25.42 -24.57
N TYR A 225 -17.99 -25.17 -23.67
CA TYR A 225 -17.78 -25.37 -22.23
C TYR A 225 -17.58 -26.86 -21.92
N SER A 226 -18.43 -27.74 -22.46
CA SER A 226 -18.30 -29.19 -22.31
C SER A 226 -17.00 -29.71 -22.91
N GLN A 227 -16.57 -29.15 -24.04
CA GLN A 227 -15.32 -29.54 -24.69
C GLN A 227 -14.11 -29.16 -23.82
N ARG A 228 -14.11 -27.96 -23.19
CA ARG A 228 -13.04 -27.55 -22.28
C ARG A 228 -12.97 -28.43 -21.03
N GLN A 229 -14.09 -28.84 -20.50
CA GLN A 229 -14.13 -29.77 -19.36
C GLN A 229 -13.53 -31.15 -19.75
N ARG A 230 -13.80 -31.65 -20.96
CA ARG A 230 -13.17 -32.88 -21.46
C ARG A 230 -11.66 -32.73 -21.60
N ILE A 231 -11.18 -31.62 -22.16
CA ILE A 231 -9.74 -31.30 -22.25
C ILE A 231 -9.08 -31.33 -20.88
N TYR A 232 -9.73 -30.76 -19.86
CA TYR A 232 -9.22 -30.79 -18.49
C TYR A 232 -9.08 -32.22 -17.95
N LEU A 233 -10.09 -33.08 -18.15
CA LEU A 233 -10.03 -34.47 -17.72
C LEU A 233 -8.97 -35.27 -18.48
N ASP A 234 -8.86 -35.08 -19.78
CA ASP A 234 -7.84 -35.69 -20.60
C ASP A 234 -6.42 -35.35 -20.12
N VAL A 235 -6.19 -34.07 -19.77
CA VAL A 235 -4.90 -33.62 -19.21
C VAL A 235 -4.61 -34.29 -17.86
N LEU A 236 -5.61 -34.42 -16.99
CA LEU A 236 -5.44 -35.10 -15.70
C LEU A 236 -5.17 -36.60 -15.85
N GLU A 237 -5.81 -37.28 -16.81
CA GLU A 237 -5.61 -38.70 -17.06
C GLU A 237 -4.24 -39.01 -17.70
N GLN A 238 -3.75 -38.14 -18.57
CA GLN A 238 -2.40 -38.22 -19.13
C GLN A 238 -1.32 -38.04 -18.06
N GLY A 239 -1.51 -37.11 -17.14
CA GLY A 239 -0.66 -36.95 -15.98
C GLY A 239 0.66 -36.26 -16.28
N ASP A 240 0.61 -34.97 -16.55
CA ASP A 240 1.77 -34.20 -16.90
C ASP A 240 2.48 -33.58 -15.67
N TYR A 241 3.71 -33.14 -15.88
CA TYR A 241 4.43 -32.32 -14.94
C TYR A 241 3.77 -30.95 -14.82
N ASN A 242 3.64 -30.46 -13.58
CA ASN A 242 3.07 -29.15 -13.26
C ASN A 242 4.00 -28.40 -12.31
N ALA A 243 4.44 -27.22 -12.70
CA ALA A 243 5.33 -26.37 -11.89
C ALA A 243 4.65 -25.87 -10.60
N TYR A 244 3.31 -25.82 -10.56
CA TYR A 244 2.53 -25.32 -9.43
C TYR A 244 1.91 -26.43 -8.58
N ALA A 245 2.32 -27.69 -8.76
CA ALA A 245 1.72 -28.85 -8.08
C ALA A 245 1.68 -28.71 -6.55
N GLY A 246 2.70 -28.09 -5.93
CA GLY A 246 2.75 -27.85 -4.48
C GLY A 246 1.65 -26.92 -3.98
N GLY A 247 1.09 -26.05 -4.82
CA GLY A 247 -0.06 -25.21 -4.47
C GLY A 247 -1.30 -26.02 -4.12
N LEU A 248 -1.48 -27.20 -4.69
CA LEU A 248 -2.60 -28.08 -4.39
C LEU A 248 -2.62 -28.58 -2.94
N PHE A 249 -1.52 -28.44 -2.18
CA PHE A 249 -1.47 -28.75 -0.75
C PHE A 249 -2.43 -27.90 0.08
N PHE A 250 -2.83 -26.73 -0.41
CA PHE A 250 -3.84 -25.91 0.24
C PHE A 250 -5.28 -26.40 0.06
N ALA A 251 -5.56 -27.31 -0.88
CA ALA A 251 -6.92 -27.75 -1.18
C ALA A 251 -7.69 -28.31 0.05
N PRO A 252 -7.11 -29.12 0.95
CA PRO A 252 -7.80 -29.63 2.14
C PRO A 252 -8.23 -28.49 3.08
N LEU A 253 -7.39 -27.49 3.29
CA LEU A 253 -7.67 -26.34 4.15
C LEU A 253 -8.70 -25.40 3.51
N LEU A 254 -8.60 -25.14 2.22
CA LEU A 254 -9.59 -24.37 1.45
C LEU A 254 -10.98 -25.01 1.47
N LYS A 255 -11.04 -26.34 1.43
CA LYS A 255 -12.31 -27.09 1.45
C LYS A 255 -13.00 -27.02 2.82
N ARG A 256 -12.23 -27.04 3.90
CA ARG A 256 -12.75 -27.00 5.27
C ARG A 256 -13.14 -25.59 5.72
N GLY A 257 -12.46 -24.57 5.21
CA GLY A 257 -12.62 -23.19 5.65
C GLY A 257 -13.83 -22.49 5.04
N SER A 258 -14.15 -21.35 5.62
CA SER A 258 -15.27 -20.49 5.20
C SER A 258 -15.00 -19.71 3.90
N PHE A 259 -13.85 -19.88 3.24
CA PHE A 259 -13.45 -19.04 2.09
C PHE A 259 -14.50 -19.01 0.97
N LEU A 260 -14.78 -20.16 0.37
CA LEU A 260 -15.73 -20.24 -0.74
C LEU A 260 -17.18 -19.94 -0.30
N PRO A 261 -17.67 -20.45 0.86
CA PRO A 261 -19.00 -20.12 1.36
C PRO A 261 -19.19 -18.62 1.57
N VAL A 262 -18.21 -17.93 2.18
CA VAL A 262 -18.28 -16.48 2.42
C VAL A 262 -18.31 -15.71 1.09
N LEU A 263 -17.46 -16.07 0.15
CA LEU A 263 -17.47 -15.42 -1.17
C LEU A 263 -18.84 -15.53 -1.84
N ARG A 264 -19.44 -16.70 -1.84
CA ARG A 264 -20.78 -16.95 -2.44
C ARG A 264 -21.89 -16.19 -1.74
N SER A 265 -21.81 -16.01 -0.42
CA SER A 265 -22.87 -15.33 0.34
C SER A 265 -22.90 -13.82 0.09
N VAL A 266 -21.77 -13.20 -0.24
CA VAL A 266 -21.63 -11.75 -0.40
C VAL A 266 -21.57 -11.32 -1.86
N ILE A 267 -20.78 -12.04 -2.68
CA ILE A 267 -20.48 -11.66 -4.05
C ILE A 267 -21.41 -12.44 -5.01
N SER A 268 -22.34 -11.73 -5.62
CA SER A 268 -23.23 -12.28 -6.63
C SER A 268 -22.80 -11.82 -8.03
N ILE A 269 -21.76 -12.47 -8.56
CA ILE A 269 -21.30 -12.23 -9.93
C ILE A 269 -21.53 -13.53 -10.71
N PRO A 270 -22.24 -13.48 -11.83
CA PRO A 270 -22.40 -14.66 -12.69
C PRO A 270 -21.08 -15.09 -13.30
N THR A 271 -21.05 -16.25 -13.96
CA THR A 271 -19.88 -16.73 -14.69
C THR A 271 -19.30 -15.65 -15.58
N TYR A 272 -18.01 -15.36 -15.40
CA TYR A 272 -17.34 -14.25 -16.03
C TYR A 272 -16.25 -14.76 -16.99
N CYS A 273 -16.36 -14.44 -18.26
CA CYS A 273 -15.43 -14.97 -19.29
C CYS A 273 -15.27 -16.51 -19.24
N GLY A 274 -16.33 -17.24 -18.88
CA GLY A 274 -16.31 -18.71 -18.73
C GLY A 274 -15.66 -19.23 -17.45
N TYR A 275 -15.35 -18.36 -16.49
CA TYR A 275 -14.87 -18.74 -15.16
C TYR A 275 -15.91 -18.41 -14.09
N SER A 276 -16.09 -19.31 -13.12
CA SER A 276 -16.94 -19.06 -11.97
C SER A 276 -16.30 -18.08 -11.00
N LEU A 277 -17.08 -17.53 -10.06
CA LEU A 277 -16.58 -16.68 -8.97
C LEU A 277 -15.45 -17.38 -8.21
N GLU A 278 -15.66 -18.66 -7.88
CA GLU A 278 -14.70 -19.45 -7.13
C GLU A 278 -13.39 -19.61 -7.86
N GLU A 279 -13.43 -19.91 -9.15
CA GLU A 279 -12.23 -20.06 -9.98
C GLU A 279 -11.43 -18.78 -10.09
N LEU A 280 -12.11 -17.62 -10.22
CA LEU A 280 -11.47 -16.31 -10.22
C LEU A 280 -10.85 -15.98 -8.85
N CYS A 281 -11.57 -16.25 -7.76
CA CYS A 281 -11.07 -16.01 -6.42
C CYS A 281 -9.95 -16.97 -6.03
N LEU A 282 -10.03 -18.25 -6.42
CA LEU A 282 -8.93 -19.21 -6.25
C LEU A 282 -7.70 -18.79 -7.05
N THR A 283 -7.89 -18.28 -8.27
CA THR A 283 -6.76 -17.73 -9.05
C THR A 283 -6.06 -16.62 -8.29
N LEU A 284 -6.79 -15.67 -7.68
CA LEU A 284 -6.23 -14.58 -6.87
C LEU A 284 -5.61 -15.08 -5.55
N PHE A 285 -6.16 -16.13 -4.95
CA PHE A 285 -5.58 -16.78 -3.78
C PHE A 285 -4.22 -17.41 -4.14
N TYR A 286 -4.16 -18.22 -5.19
CA TYR A 286 -2.91 -18.82 -5.65
C TYR A 286 -1.92 -17.81 -6.20
N PHE A 287 -2.39 -16.68 -6.74
CA PHE A 287 -1.57 -15.53 -7.09
C PHE A 287 -0.74 -15.06 -5.87
N ASP A 288 -1.37 -14.93 -4.71
CA ASP A 288 -0.68 -14.56 -3.47
C ASP A 288 0.21 -15.70 -2.95
N VAL A 289 -0.26 -16.95 -3.03
CA VAL A 289 0.49 -18.14 -2.60
C VAL A 289 1.84 -18.25 -3.30
N PHE A 290 1.88 -18.01 -4.61
CA PHE A 290 3.10 -18.05 -5.43
C PHE A 290 3.84 -16.72 -5.50
N GLY A 291 3.46 -15.72 -4.71
CA GLY A 291 4.21 -14.48 -4.54
C GLY A 291 4.19 -13.53 -5.74
N PHE A 292 3.19 -13.62 -6.62
CA PHE A 292 2.98 -12.62 -7.66
C PHE A 292 2.64 -11.28 -7.01
N GLN A 293 3.40 -10.24 -7.33
CA GLN A 293 3.34 -8.96 -6.63
C GLN A 293 2.29 -8.01 -7.21
N SER A 294 2.03 -8.13 -8.51
CA SER A 294 1.08 -7.29 -9.25
C SER A 294 0.35 -8.11 -10.32
N MET A 295 -0.78 -7.60 -10.80
CA MET A 295 -1.49 -8.25 -11.92
C MET A 295 -0.61 -8.42 -13.17
N GLU A 296 0.40 -7.57 -13.35
CA GLU A 296 1.34 -7.66 -14.46
C GLU A 296 2.28 -8.87 -14.32
N ASP A 297 2.67 -9.21 -13.09
CA ASP A 297 3.55 -10.36 -12.86
C ASP A 297 2.90 -11.67 -13.26
N PHE A 298 1.57 -11.74 -13.21
CA PHE A 298 0.80 -12.93 -13.61
C PHE A 298 0.96 -13.26 -15.10
N LYS A 299 1.41 -12.33 -15.94
CA LYS A 299 1.81 -12.61 -17.33
C LYS A 299 2.92 -13.65 -17.44
N ARG A 300 3.69 -13.86 -16.36
CA ARG A 300 4.78 -14.85 -16.30
C ARG A 300 4.31 -16.25 -15.90
N ALA A 301 3.06 -16.41 -15.46
CA ALA A 301 2.52 -17.70 -15.09
C ALA A 301 2.27 -18.56 -16.34
N TYR A 302 2.59 -19.85 -16.23
CA TYR A 302 2.23 -20.84 -17.25
C TYR A 302 0.74 -21.12 -17.13
N ALA A 303 -0.05 -20.55 -18.04
CA ALA A 303 -1.51 -20.50 -17.91
C ALA A 303 -2.14 -21.92 -17.87
N ASP A 304 -1.62 -22.85 -18.64
CA ASP A 304 -2.14 -24.22 -18.72
C ASP A 304 -1.83 -25.00 -17.42
N GLU A 305 -0.62 -24.85 -16.89
CA GLU A 305 -0.24 -25.48 -15.63
C GLU A 305 -0.95 -24.85 -14.43
N PHE A 306 -1.06 -23.51 -14.42
CA PHE A 306 -1.75 -22.77 -13.35
C PHE A 306 -3.25 -23.07 -13.34
N GLY A 307 -3.83 -23.36 -14.51
CA GLY A 307 -5.25 -23.74 -14.65
C GLY A 307 -5.63 -24.94 -13.80
N LEU A 308 -4.73 -25.91 -13.65
CA LEU A 308 -4.97 -27.13 -12.85
C LEU A 308 -5.28 -26.83 -11.38
N LEU A 309 -4.73 -25.74 -10.81
CA LEU A 309 -5.00 -25.33 -9.44
C LEU A 309 -6.47 -24.96 -9.20
N ILE A 310 -7.15 -24.54 -10.23
CA ILE A 310 -8.56 -24.09 -10.19
C ILE A 310 -9.52 -25.04 -10.89
N GLY A 311 -9.06 -26.24 -11.26
CA GLY A 311 -9.89 -27.22 -11.95
C GLY A 311 -10.14 -26.91 -13.43
N ARG A 312 -9.20 -26.25 -14.10
CA ARG A 312 -9.29 -25.86 -15.52
C ARG A 312 -8.04 -26.24 -16.30
N SER A 313 -8.20 -26.47 -17.59
CA SER A 313 -7.07 -26.64 -18.51
C SER A 313 -6.27 -25.35 -18.72
N LYS A 314 -6.82 -24.18 -18.38
CA LYS A 314 -6.16 -22.88 -18.51
C LYS A 314 -6.65 -21.89 -17.47
N SER A 315 -5.73 -21.11 -16.90
CA SER A 315 -6.07 -20.04 -15.96
C SER A 315 -6.66 -18.81 -16.65
N PRO A 316 -7.43 -17.97 -15.94
CA PRO A 316 -7.84 -16.64 -16.43
C PRO A 316 -6.61 -15.80 -16.78
N SER A 317 -6.71 -14.97 -17.81
CA SER A 317 -5.68 -13.99 -18.10
C SER A 317 -5.68 -12.85 -17.04
N HIS A 318 -4.58 -12.13 -16.92
CA HIS A 318 -4.51 -10.95 -16.06
C HIS A 318 -5.54 -9.88 -16.44
N PHE A 319 -5.94 -9.80 -17.71
CA PHE A 319 -7.01 -8.93 -18.18
C PHE A 319 -8.38 -9.37 -17.67
N THR A 320 -8.67 -10.69 -17.73
CA THR A 320 -9.89 -11.24 -17.16
C THR A 320 -10.00 -10.93 -15.67
N LEU A 321 -8.90 -11.07 -14.93
CA LEU A 321 -8.87 -10.73 -13.50
C LEU A 321 -9.08 -9.22 -13.25
N ARG A 322 -8.47 -8.35 -14.05
CA ARG A 322 -8.70 -6.91 -13.95
C ARG A 322 -10.15 -6.52 -14.17
N ARG A 323 -10.78 -7.09 -15.20
CA ARG A 323 -12.19 -6.85 -15.51
C ARG A 323 -13.09 -7.40 -14.40
N PHE A 324 -12.81 -8.58 -13.91
CA PHE A 324 -13.49 -9.13 -12.75
C PHE A 324 -13.43 -8.19 -11.54
N LEU A 325 -12.28 -7.60 -11.23
CA LEU A 325 -12.16 -6.60 -10.17
C LEU A 325 -12.98 -5.32 -10.45
N HIS A 326 -13.22 -4.97 -11.72
CA HIS A 326 -14.13 -3.87 -12.05
C HIS A 326 -15.58 -4.21 -11.69
N GLU A 327 -16.03 -5.44 -11.95
CA GLU A 327 -17.37 -5.87 -11.55
C GLU A 327 -17.51 -5.93 -10.02
N VAL A 328 -16.50 -6.43 -9.32
CA VAL A 328 -16.46 -6.38 -7.85
C VAL A 328 -16.63 -4.95 -7.35
N ARG A 329 -15.93 -3.98 -7.96
CA ARG A 329 -16.09 -2.56 -7.62
C ARG A 329 -17.53 -2.08 -7.80
N ARG A 330 -18.17 -2.44 -8.92
CA ARG A 330 -19.55 -2.04 -9.21
C ARG A 330 -20.56 -2.62 -8.22
N LEU A 331 -20.26 -3.82 -7.73
CA LEU A 331 -21.10 -4.45 -6.71
C LEU A 331 -21.06 -3.70 -5.37
N GLY A 332 -19.92 -3.07 -5.01
CA GLY A 332 -19.78 -2.24 -3.82
C GLY A 332 -19.91 -2.99 -2.49
N LYS A 333 -19.59 -4.29 -2.45
CA LYS A 333 -19.79 -5.15 -1.28
C LYS A 333 -18.52 -5.61 -0.59
N SER A 334 -17.38 -5.00 -0.90
CA SER A 334 -16.11 -5.46 -0.33
C SER A 334 -15.96 -5.19 1.16
N GLU A 335 -16.67 -4.20 1.71
CA GLU A 335 -16.69 -3.95 3.15
C GLU A 335 -17.53 -5.00 3.90
N GLU A 336 -18.69 -5.39 3.34
CA GLU A 336 -19.48 -6.52 3.83
C GLU A 336 -18.67 -7.82 3.79
N LEU A 337 -17.88 -8.02 2.72
CA LEU A 337 -17.00 -9.18 2.57
C LEU A 337 -15.93 -9.25 3.67
N ILE A 338 -15.34 -8.13 4.07
CA ILE A 338 -14.39 -8.06 5.20
C ILE A 338 -15.07 -8.59 6.47
N ASP A 339 -16.29 -8.18 6.76
CA ASP A 339 -17.02 -8.56 7.95
C ASP A 339 -17.35 -10.05 7.97
N GLU A 340 -17.79 -10.59 6.85
CA GLU A 340 -18.10 -12.02 6.74
C GLU A 340 -16.86 -12.90 6.80
N PHE A 341 -15.73 -12.48 6.21
CA PHE A 341 -14.45 -13.17 6.40
C PHE A 341 -13.98 -13.13 7.85
N ALA A 342 -14.09 -11.98 8.50
CA ALA A 342 -13.75 -11.84 9.91
C ALA A 342 -14.58 -12.79 10.80
N GLY A 343 -15.87 -12.92 10.53
CA GLY A 343 -16.75 -13.91 11.17
C GLY A 343 -16.32 -15.36 10.87
N GLY A 344 -15.94 -15.63 9.63
CA GLY A 344 -15.41 -16.92 9.19
C GLY A 344 -14.13 -17.31 9.94
N TYR A 345 -13.16 -16.39 10.07
CA TYR A 345 -11.92 -16.67 10.82
C TYR A 345 -12.17 -17.06 12.27
N LEU A 346 -13.13 -16.43 12.94
CA LEU A 346 -13.49 -16.79 14.31
C LEU A 346 -14.16 -18.16 14.39
N LYS A 347 -15.03 -18.50 13.43
CA LYS A 347 -15.73 -19.80 13.37
C LYS A 347 -14.77 -20.95 13.03
N ASP A 348 -13.86 -20.72 12.10
CA ASP A 348 -12.89 -21.72 11.63
C ASP A 348 -11.71 -21.88 12.60
N GLY A 349 -11.60 -21.02 13.64
CA GLY A 349 -10.47 -21.01 14.57
C GLY A 349 -9.16 -20.49 13.95
N LEU A 350 -9.24 -19.82 12.81
CA LEU A 350 -8.11 -19.14 12.16
C LEU A 350 -7.71 -17.87 12.90
N ALA A 351 -8.61 -17.27 13.67
CA ALA A 351 -8.33 -16.19 14.60
C ALA A 351 -9.00 -16.47 15.96
N SER A 352 -8.46 -15.92 17.04
CA SER A 352 -8.97 -16.06 18.39
C SER A 352 -9.63 -14.77 18.88
N TRP A 353 -10.63 -14.92 19.76
CA TRP A 353 -11.31 -13.81 20.42
C TRP A 353 -10.73 -13.59 21.82
N GLY A 354 -10.80 -12.34 22.30
CA GLY A 354 -10.49 -11.95 23.69
C GLY A 354 -9.45 -10.84 23.77
N VAL A 355 -8.35 -10.96 23.06
CA VAL A 355 -7.30 -9.93 22.97
C VAL A 355 -7.12 -9.53 21.52
N ILE A 356 -7.18 -8.23 21.25
CA ILE A 356 -6.94 -7.69 19.90
C ILE A 356 -5.92 -6.56 19.95
N TYR A 357 -5.05 -6.52 18.94
CA TYR A 357 -4.13 -5.44 18.66
C TYR A 357 -4.72 -4.61 17.51
N ILE A 358 -4.64 -3.29 17.62
CA ILE A 358 -5.11 -2.35 16.59
C ILE A 358 -3.97 -1.41 16.23
N ASP A 359 -3.58 -1.38 14.96
CA ASP A 359 -2.59 -0.47 14.43
C ASP A 359 -2.99 0.09 13.06
N GLY A 360 -2.43 1.26 12.72
CA GLY A 360 -2.67 1.94 11.46
C GLY A 360 -1.44 1.91 10.55
N HIS A 361 -1.63 1.47 9.32
CA HIS A 361 -0.59 1.48 8.31
C HIS A 361 -0.91 2.46 7.19
N PHE A 362 0.01 3.42 6.94
CA PHE A 362 -0.15 4.42 5.89
C PHE A 362 0.18 3.86 4.51
N LEU A 363 -0.75 4.03 3.56
CA LEU A 363 -0.65 3.62 2.16
C LEU A 363 -0.38 4.86 1.30
N PRO A 364 0.85 5.12 0.84
CA PRO A 364 1.17 6.29 0.06
C PRO A 364 0.57 6.24 -1.34
N TYR A 365 0.05 7.38 -1.81
CA TYR A 365 -0.43 7.58 -3.16
C TYR A 365 0.51 8.47 -3.95
N TYR A 366 1.02 7.95 -5.07
CA TYR A 366 1.98 8.66 -5.94
C TYR A 366 1.36 9.28 -7.19
N GLY A 367 0.03 9.23 -7.31
CA GLY A 367 -0.68 9.78 -8.45
C GLY A 367 -0.86 11.30 -8.39
N VAL A 368 -1.44 11.83 -9.47
CA VAL A 368 -1.59 13.29 -9.66
C VAL A 368 -2.82 13.88 -8.99
N TYR A 369 -3.84 13.07 -8.70
CA TYR A 369 -5.11 13.57 -8.18
C TYR A 369 -4.99 14.25 -6.81
N PRO A 370 -5.81 15.28 -6.54
CA PRO A 370 -5.87 15.94 -5.25
C PRO A 370 -6.65 15.07 -4.25
N ILE A 371 -5.95 14.32 -3.42
CA ILE A 371 -6.52 13.56 -2.31
C ILE A 371 -5.94 14.06 -0.99
N THR A 372 -6.58 13.69 0.10
CA THR A 372 -6.12 14.05 1.45
C THR A 372 -4.70 13.56 1.74
N LYS A 373 -4.00 14.27 2.61
CA LYS A 373 -2.65 13.94 3.07
C LYS A 373 -2.72 13.39 4.50
N GLY A 374 -1.95 12.33 4.75
CA GLY A 374 -1.71 11.79 6.09
C GLY A 374 -0.22 11.73 6.40
N TRP A 375 0.10 11.41 7.63
CA TRP A 375 1.49 11.32 8.08
C TRP A 375 2.14 10.00 7.67
N HIS A 376 3.23 10.09 6.90
CA HIS A 376 4.04 8.92 6.56
C HIS A 376 5.14 8.73 7.61
N GLY A 377 4.94 7.83 8.57
CA GLY A 377 5.82 7.63 9.73
C GLY A 377 7.29 7.35 9.38
N VAL A 378 7.55 6.55 8.34
CA VAL A 378 8.93 6.22 7.90
C VAL A 378 9.63 7.43 7.29
N ARG A 379 8.95 8.20 6.44
CA ARG A 379 9.52 9.39 5.78
C ARG A 379 9.43 10.66 6.62
N LYS A 380 8.65 10.64 7.70
CA LYS A 380 8.37 11.78 8.58
C LYS A 380 7.88 13.04 7.85
N ILE A 381 7.03 12.85 6.85
CA ILE A 381 6.43 13.92 6.04
C ILE A 381 4.94 13.65 5.80
N PRO A 382 4.11 14.69 5.63
CA PRO A 382 2.74 14.53 5.16
C PRO A 382 2.73 14.17 3.67
N MET A 383 2.06 13.08 3.33
CA MET A 383 1.94 12.57 1.95
C MET A 383 0.47 12.30 1.60
N LYS A 384 0.13 12.39 0.31
CA LYS A 384 -1.15 11.89 -0.21
C LYS A 384 -1.24 10.38 0.04
N GLY A 385 -2.39 9.89 0.48
CA GLY A 385 -2.55 8.47 0.74
C GLY A 385 -3.84 8.11 1.44
N SER A 386 -3.82 6.93 2.06
CA SER A 386 -4.89 6.36 2.86
C SER A 386 -4.31 5.59 4.04
N TYR A 387 -5.15 5.26 5.01
CA TYR A 387 -4.78 4.36 6.11
C TYR A 387 -5.45 3.00 5.96
N ASN A 388 -4.71 1.95 6.25
CA ASN A 388 -5.23 0.62 6.49
C ASN A 388 -5.10 0.34 8.00
N PHE A 389 -6.22 0.32 8.70
CA PHE A 389 -6.30 -0.01 10.11
C PHE A 389 -6.51 -1.52 10.24
N LEU A 390 -5.57 -2.19 10.85
CA LEU A 390 -5.54 -3.64 10.97
C LEU A 390 -5.88 -4.08 12.39
N VAL A 391 -6.66 -5.15 12.52
CA VAL A 391 -6.93 -5.83 13.77
C VAL A 391 -6.32 -7.22 13.72
N ALA A 392 -5.44 -7.51 14.67
CA ALA A 392 -4.85 -8.82 14.85
C ALA A 392 -5.24 -9.42 16.20
N ASP A 393 -5.28 -10.73 16.29
CA ASP A 393 -5.51 -11.44 17.57
C ASP A 393 -4.23 -11.51 18.42
N GLU A 394 -4.31 -12.16 19.57
CA GLU A 394 -3.18 -12.34 20.49
C GLU A 394 -1.97 -13.06 19.86
N LYS A 395 -2.18 -13.86 18.82
CA LYS A 395 -1.15 -14.57 18.06
C LYS A 395 -0.70 -13.81 16.80
N PHE A 396 -1.07 -12.54 16.72
CA PHE A 396 -0.82 -11.66 15.56
C PHE A 396 -1.40 -12.17 14.25
N LYS A 397 -2.54 -12.87 14.30
CA LYS A 397 -3.30 -13.24 13.12
C LYS A 397 -4.22 -12.09 12.71
N PRO A 398 -4.07 -11.52 11.51
CA PRO A 398 -4.95 -10.47 11.04
C PRO A 398 -6.31 -11.07 10.70
N TRP A 399 -7.39 -10.45 11.16
CA TRP A 399 -8.73 -10.97 10.91
C TRP A 399 -9.78 -9.93 10.56
N LEU A 400 -9.53 -8.66 10.87
CA LEU A 400 -10.40 -7.54 10.52
C LEU A 400 -9.53 -6.37 10.09
N PHE A 401 -9.97 -5.59 9.11
CA PHE A 401 -9.29 -4.37 8.70
C PHE A 401 -10.27 -3.33 8.13
N LEU A 402 -9.85 -2.06 8.14
CA LEU A 402 -10.55 -0.95 7.51
C LEU A 402 -9.58 -0.15 6.66
N ILE A 403 -9.98 0.16 5.42
CA ILE A 403 -9.23 1.09 4.56
C ILE A 403 -10.03 2.39 4.49
N ARG A 404 -9.41 3.50 4.90
CA ARG A 404 -10.03 4.82 4.99
C ARG A 404 -9.14 5.90 4.37
N SER A 405 -9.74 7.05 4.11
CA SER A 405 -9.02 8.25 3.70
C SER A 405 -7.96 8.64 4.75
N SER A 406 -6.88 9.27 4.32
CA SER A 406 -5.85 9.79 5.21
C SER A 406 -6.28 11.00 6.05
N ALA A 407 -7.50 11.51 5.83
CA ALA A 407 -8.11 12.50 6.72
C ALA A 407 -8.62 11.89 8.04
N GLU A 408 -8.81 10.57 8.08
CA GLU A 408 -9.30 9.83 9.24
C GLU A 408 -8.12 9.25 10.02
N ASP A 409 -8.10 9.42 11.32
CA ASP A 409 -6.99 8.98 12.16
C ASP A 409 -7.33 7.72 13.00
N LEU A 410 -6.31 7.16 13.66
CA LEU A 410 -6.46 5.97 14.49
C LEU A 410 -7.41 6.21 15.68
N LEU A 411 -7.39 7.41 16.28
CA LEU A 411 -8.24 7.74 17.43
C LEU A 411 -9.72 7.65 17.09
N GLU A 412 -10.10 8.08 15.88
CA GLU A 412 -11.48 8.00 15.39
C GLU A 412 -11.88 6.57 15.03
N LYS A 413 -10.93 5.74 14.59
CA LYS A 413 -11.20 4.39 14.06
C LYS A 413 -11.16 3.29 15.12
N ILE A 414 -10.48 3.47 16.24
CA ILE A 414 -10.52 2.49 17.35
C ILE A 414 -11.96 2.20 17.82
N PRO A 415 -12.82 3.20 18.09
CA PRO A 415 -14.23 2.95 18.43
C PRO A 415 -14.98 2.18 17.36
N GLU A 416 -14.85 2.57 16.09
CA GLU A 416 -15.49 1.91 14.94
C GLU A 416 -15.09 0.43 14.85
N LEU A 417 -13.78 0.14 14.95
CA LEU A 417 -13.23 -1.21 14.90
C LEU A 417 -13.73 -2.09 16.05
N ILE A 418 -13.80 -1.55 17.28
CA ILE A 418 -14.28 -2.28 18.45
C ILE A 418 -15.75 -2.65 18.29
N GLU A 419 -16.60 -1.70 17.91
CA GLU A 419 -18.03 -1.95 17.71
C GLU A 419 -18.26 -2.95 16.56
N LYS A 420 -17.49 -2.82 15.48
CA LYS A 420 -17.51 -3.74 14.34
C LYS A 420 -17.07 -5.15 14.76
N ALA A 421 -15.95 -5.27 15.48
CA ALA A 421 -15.45 -6.53 16.01
C ALA A 421 -16.50 -7.22 16.91
N LYS A 422 -17.11 -6.49 17.83
CA LYS A 422 -18.14 -7.03 18.71
C LYS A 422 -19.36 -7.55 17.95
N LYS A 423 -19.85 -6.80 16.97
CA LYS A 423 -20.96 -7.24 16.10
C LYS A 423 -20.61 -8.53 15.36
N ILE A 424 -19.39 -8.62 14.84
CA ILE A 424 -18.88 -9.82 14.15
C ILE A 424 -18.79 -10.99 15.13
N GLY A 425 -18.25 -10.78 16.34
CA GLY A 425 -18.13 -11.80 17.36
C GLY A 425 -19.48 -12.41 17.74
N LEU A 426 -20.52 -11.56 17.95
CA LEU A 426 -21.88 -12.02 18.21
C LEU A 426 -22.44 -12.84 17.03
N ARG A 427 -22.26 -12.37 15.80
CA ARG A 427 -22.68 -13.11 14.58
C ARG A 427 -21.93 -14.42 14.38
N ALA A 428 -20.68 -14.49 14.84
CA ALA A 428 -19.89 -15.72 14.84
C ALA A 428 -20.29 -16.73 15.93
N GLY A 429 -21.25 -16.38 16.80
CA GLY A 429 -21.80 -17.25 17.84
C GLY A 429 -21.11 -17.13 19.22
N LEU A 430 -20.28 -16.09 19.43
CA LEU A 430 -19.71 -15.84 20.73
C LEU A 430 -20.78 -15.34 21.73
N SER A 431 -20.71 -15.76 22.99
CA SER A 431 -21.60 -15.26 24.05
C SER A 431 -21.35 -13.76 24.28
N ARG A 432 -22.39 -13.06 24.73
CA ARG A 432 -22.32 -11.63 25.03
C ARG A 432 -21.27 -11.33 26.09
N GLU A 433 -21.17 -12.17 27.10
CA GLU A 433 -20.16 -12.07 28.15
C GLU A 433 -18.73 -12.12 27.58
N ARG A 434 -18.43 -13.04 26.65
CA ARG A 434 -17.14 -13.11 25.99
C ARG A 434 -16.86 -11.88 25.13
N VAL A 435 -17.89 -11.37 24.45
CA VAL A 435 -17.76 -10.18 23.58
C VAL A 435 -17.54 -8.92 24.40
N ASP A 436 -18.16 -8.80 25.58
CA ASP A 436 -18.02 -7.66 26.47
C ASP A 436 -16.66 -7.62 27.19
N ASN A 437 -16.03 -8.79 27.40
CA ASN A 437 -14.70 -8.92 28.01
C ASN A 437 -13.54 -8.78 27.03
N LEU A 438 -13.68 -7.90 26.01
CA LEU A 438 -12.67 -7.64 25.02
C LEU A 438 -11.52 -6.79 25.59
N VAL A 439 -10.28 -7.24 25.37
CA VAL A 439 -9.06 -6.51 25.68
C VAL A 439 -8.48 -5.95 24.39
N VAL A 440 -8.23 -4.66 24.35
CA VAL A 440 -7.78 -3.94 23.16
C VAL A 440 -6.43 -3.28 23.41
N LEU A 441 -5.46 -3.58 22.57
CA LEU A 441 -4.13 -2.99 22.63
C LEU A 441 -3.90 -2.06 21.43
N PHE A 442 -3.33 -0.90 21.69
CA PHE A 442 -2.94 0.07 20.66
C PHE A 442 -1.76 0.92 21.12
N ASP A 443 -1.07 1.55 20.16
CA ASP A 443 0.09 2.38 20.43
C ASP A 443 -0.30 3.73 21.07
N ARG A 444 0.74 4.48 21.47
CA ARG A 444 0.63 5.85 22.01
C ARG A 444 -0.05 6.85 21.05
N GLU A 445 -0.23 6.51 19.78
CA GLU A 445 -1.07 7.29 18.86
C GLU A 445 -2.53 7.32 19.30
N GLY A 446 -3.01 6.26 19.97
CA GLY A 446 -4.32 6.19 20.60
C GLY A 446 -4.43 6.89 21.96
N TYR A 447 -3.43 7.68 22.40
CA TYR A 447 -3.45 8.38 23.67
C TYR A 447 -4.43 9.56 23.65
N SER A 448 -5.61 9.37 24.24
CA SER A 448 -6.64 10.40 24.38
C SER A 448 -7.51 10.15 25.61
N ALA A 449 -7.69 11.16 26.46
CA ALA A 449 -8.58 11.06 27.60
C ALA A 449 -10.04 10.80 27.16
N GLU A 450 -10.44 11.33 26.01
CA GLU A 450 -11.77 11.15 25.46
C GLU A 450 -11.98 9.71 24.99
N LEU A 451 -11.02 9.13 24.25
CA LEU A 451 -11.04 7.71 23.85
C LEU A 451 -11.08 6.80 25.08
N TYR A 452 -10.26 7.07 26.10
CA TYR A 452 -10.22 6.24 27.32
C TYR A 452 -11.54 6.32 28.08
N ARG A 453 -12.20 7.47 28.15
CA ARG A 453 -13.54 7.62 28.73
C ARG A 453 -14.61 6.86 27.93
N TYR A 454 -14.49 6.91 26.60
CA TYR A 454 -15.37 6.13 25.72
C TYR A 454 -15.24 4.63 25.99
N LEU A 455 -14.00 4.11 26.01
CA LEU A 455 -13.72 2.69 26.26
C LEU A 455 -14.19 2.23 27.65
N ASP A 456 -14.07 3.11 28.65
CA ASP A 456 -14.47 2.84 30.03
C ASP A 456 -16.00 3.08 30.30
N GLY A 457 -16.75 3.49 29.28
CA GLY A 457 -18.18 3.78 29.41
C GLY A 457 -18.48 5.07 30.21
N LYS A 458 -17.48 5.94 30.42
CA LYS A 458 -17.60 7.20 31.17
C LYS A 458 -17.93 8.41 30.29
N ASP A 459 -18.35 8.18 29.05
CA ASP A 459 -18.71 9.20 28.07
C ASP A 459 -20.19 9.64 28.14
N GLY A 460 -20.96 9.08 29.08
CA GLY A 460 -22.37 9.36 29.26
C GLY A 460 -23.31 8.69 28.24
N ARG A 461 -22.78 7.90 27.30
CA ARG A 461 -23.53 7.22 26.24
C ARG A 461 -23.72 5.72 26.49
N ALA A 462 -23.01 5.14 27.46
CA ALA A 462 -23.09 3.72 27.79
C ALA A 462 -23.19 3.52 29.31
N GLU A 463 -23.95 2.51 29.72
CA GLU A 463 -24.07 2.12 31.13
C GLU A 463 -22.93 1.22 31.59
N LYS A 464 -22.16 0.63 30.65
CA LYS A 464 -21.11 -0.33 30.93
C LYS A 464 -19.84 0.00 30.13
N ARG A 465 -18.71 -0.45 30.67
CA ARG A 465 -17.42 -0.44 29.98
C ARG A 465 -17.51 -1.15 28.64
N ARG A 466 -16.94 -0.54 27.58
CA ARG A 466 -16.94 -1.12 26.22
C ARG A 466 -15.81 -2.10 26.00
N ALA A 467 -14.60 -1.80 26.53
CA ALA A 467 -13.46 -2.68 26.43
C ALA A 467 -12.45 -2.41 27.54
N ILE A 468 -11.64 -3.40 27.88
CA ILE A 468 -10.41 -3.19 28.63
C ILE A 468 -9.36 -2.69 27.61
N PHE A 469 -8.78 -1.53 27.83
CA PHE A 469 -7.69 -1.05 27.00
C PHE A 469 -6.33 -1.20 27.68
N ILE A 470 -5.30 -1.38 26.87
CA ILE A 470 -3.89 -1.38 27.26
C ILE A 470 -3.14 -0.54 26.25
N SER A 471 -2.45 0.51 26.69
CA SER A 471 -1.74 1.43 25.78
C SER A 471 -0.49 2.00 26.43
N TRP A 472 0.53 2.34 25.62
CA TRP A 472 1.68 3.07 26.12
C TRP A 472 1.30 4.47 26.62
N ALA A 473 1.84 4.85 27.78
CA ALA A 473 1.69 6.19 28.30
C ALA A 473 2.53 7.18 27.47
N LYS A 474 1.87 8.17 26.83
CA LYS A 474 2.57 9.23 26.12
C LYS A 474 3.29 10.17 27.11
N TYR A 475 4.49 10.59 26.75
CA TYR A 475 5.32 11.46 27.61
C TYR A 475 5.71 10.82 28.96
N ALA A 476 5.78 9.51 29.03
CA ALA A 476 6.20 8.79 30.25
C ALA A 476 7.66 9.08 30.61
N ASP A 477 8.52 9.26 29.63
CA ASP A 477 9.93 9.70 29.75
C ASP A 477 10.14 10.86 30.71
N ARG A 478 9.19 11.80 30.80
CA ARG A 478 9.27 12.97 31.68
C ARG A 478 9.21 12.67 33.17
N TRP A 479 8.87 11.45 33.57
CA TRP A 479 8.67 11.11 34.97
C TRP A 479 9.09 9.68 35.35
N VAL A 480 9.24 8.75 34.39
CA VAL A 480 9.64 7.37 34.72
C VAL A 480 11.14 7.28 35.02
N ASP A 481 11.96 8.14 34.43
CA ASP A 481 13.41 8.10 34.59
C ASP A 481 13.85 8.55 35.99
N ASP A 482 13.07 9.41 36.65
CA ASP A 482 13.32 9.89 38.01
C ASP A 482 12.90 8.92 39.11
N LEU A 483 12.28 7.79 38.76
CA LEU A 483 11.80 6.81 39.73
C LEU A 483 12.97 6.01 40.34
N LYS A 484 12.87 5.70 41.62
CA LYS A 484 13.89 4.90 42.33
C LYS A 484 13.84 3.43 41.85
N GLU A 485 14.99 2.81 41.70
CA GLU A 485 15.11 1.40 41.26
C GLU A 485 14.44 0.40 42.25
N GLU A 486 14.41 0.74 43.55
CA GLU A 486 13.80 -0.09 44.60
C GLU A 486 12.29 -0.33 44.37
N LEU A 487 11.62 0.49 43.56
CA LEU A 487 10.20 0.33 43.22
C LEU A 487 9.95 -0.86 42.30
N PHE A 488 10.95 -1.25 41.49
CA PHE A 488 10.83 -2.35 40.52
C PHE A 488 11.06 -3.71 41.21
N ASP A 489 10.17 -4.06 42.12
CA ASP A 489 10.26 -5.24 42.98
C ASP A 489 9.73 -6.53 42.35
N LYS A 490 8.97 -6.41 41.25
CA LYS A 490 8.36 -7.56 40.57
C LYS A 490 9.04 -7.82 39.22
N ASN A 491 9.00 -9.11 38.81
CA ASN A 491 9.59 -9.56 37.55
C ASN A 491 8.60 -10.42 36.77
N VAL A 492 8.62 -10.28 35.46
CA VAL A 492 7.89 -11.15 34.53
C VAL A 492 8.79 -11.54 33.36
N GLU A 493 8.71 -12.78 32.95
CA GLU A 493 9.36 -13.25 31.73
C GLU A 493 8.45 -13.04 30.54
N VAL A 494 8.94 -12.32 29.54
CA VAL A 494 8.25 -12.09 28.25
C VAL A 494 8.87 -12.97 27.20
N VAL A 495 8.09 -13.89 26.68
CA VAL A 495 8.50 -14.82 25.62
C VAL A 495 8.13 -14.19 24.28
N PHE A 496 9.11 -13.96 23.41
CA PHE A 496 8.94 -13.47 22.05
C PHE A 496 8.97 -14.62 21.07
N GLU A 497 8.35 -14.47 19.92
CA GLU A 497 8.34 -15.54 18.89
C GLU A 497 9.72 -15.79 18.27
N ILE A 498 10.53 -14.74 18.13
CA ILE A 498 11.79 -14.76 17.38
C ILE A 498 13.01 -14.45 18.26
N LYS A 499 12.81 -13.75 19.39
CA LYS A 499 13.89 -13.36 20.31
C LYS A 499 13.92 -14.29 21.53
N GLU A 500 15.08 -14.36 22.18
CA GLU A 500 15.17 -14.99 23.48
C GLU A 500 14.25 -14.32 24.49
N PRO A 501 13.70 -15.08 25.46
CA PRO A 501 12.89 -14.53 26.52
C PRO A 501 13.61 -13.39 27.25
N GLU A 502 12.88 -12.37 27.61
CA GLU A 502 13.42 -11.22 28.34
C GLU A 502 12.74 -11.07 29.69
N LYS A 503 13.53 -10.84 30.72
CA LYS A 503 13.05 -10.58 32.06
C LYS A 503 12.80 -9.10 32.24
N ILE A 504 11.54 -8.71 32.39
CA ILE A 504 11.09 -7.33 32.57
C ILE A 504 10.78 -7.11 34.05
N GLN A 505 11.38 -6.07 34.63
CA GLN A 505 11.06 -5.61 35.98
C GLN A 505 9.88 -4.64 35.90
N TYR A 506 8.98 -4.66 36.87
CA TYR A 506 7.85 -3.76 36.90
C TYR A 506 7.34 -3.50 38.33
N PHE A 507 6.59 -2.42 38.44
CA PHE A 507 5.73 -2.15 39.58
C PHE A 507 4.41 -1.54 39.13
N GLU A 508 3.43 -1.59 40.03
CA GLU A 508 2.08 -1.11 39.77
C GLU A 508 1.77 0.13 40.59
N SER A 509 1.17 1.13 39.97
CA SER A 509 0.83 2.40 40.58
C SER A 509 -0.49 2.94 40.01
N GLU A 510 -0.89 4.09 40.49
CA GLU A 510 -2.03 4.86 39.98
C GLU A 510 -1.61 6.29 39.74
N ARG A 511 -2.14 6.91 38.68
CA ARG A 511 -1.82 8.28 38.33
C ARG A 511 -3.08 9.03 37.91
N MET A 512 -3.14 10.31 38.29
CA MET A 512 -4.21 11.19 37.83
C MET A 512 -3.92 11.64 36.37
N MET A 513 -4.85 11.35 35.50
CA MET A 513 -4.82 11.80 34.11
C MET A 513 -5.87 12.90 33.93
N ASN A 514 -5.42 14.04 33.36
CA ASN A 514 -6.32 15.17 33.09
C ASN A 514 -7.53 14.73 32.23
N LYS A 515 -8.73 15.19 32.56
CA LYS A 515 -10.02 14.87 31.92
C LYS A 515 -10.49 13.39 32.02
N TYR A 516 -9.65 12.47 32.50
CA TYR A 516 -10.04 11.06 32.70
C TYR A 516 -10.27 10.73 34.17
N GLY A 517 -9.38 11.17 35.04
CA GLY A 517 -9.36 10.84 36.46
C GLY A 517 -8.22 9.86 36.83
N LYS A 518 -8.47 9.00 37.82
CA LYS A 518 -7.50 8.04 38.32
C LYS A 518 -7.32 6.90 37.32
N MET A 519 -6.08 6.64 36.91
CA MET A 519 -5.66 5.65 35.94
C MET A 519 -4.72 4.63 36.57
N ARG A 520 -4.95 3.35 36.34
CA ARG A 520 -4.04 2.26 36.70
C ARG A 520 -2.84 2.29 35.76
N VAL A 521 -1.63 2.26 36.33
CA VAL A 521 -0.37 2.39 35.62
C VAL A 521 0.55 1.23 36.00
N ILE A 522 1.12 0.57 35.02
CA ILE A 522 2.20 -0.39 35.20
C ILE A 522 3.47 0.24 34.61
N VAL A 523 4.46 0.49 35.48
CA VAL A 523 5.76 1.01 35.04
C VAL A 523 6.69 -0.18 34.88
N ILE A 524 7.35 -0.24 33.73
CA ILE A 524 8.26 -1.34 33.38
C ILE A 524 9.69 -0.84 33.20
N GLN A 525 10.65 -1.71 33.46
CA GLN A 525 12.07 -1.50 33.19
C GLN A 525 12.64 -2.74 32.48
N SER A 526 13.24 -2.54 31.31
CA SER A 526 13.92 -3.62 30.56
C SER A 526 15.09 -4.17 31.38
N GLY A 527 15.25 -5.48 31.36
CA GLY A 527 16.37 -6.14 32.03
C GLY A 527 17.72 -5.90 31.34
N ARG A 528 17.71 -5.57 30.03
CA ARG A 528 18.93 -5.45 29.22
C ARG A 528 19.54 -4.05 29.27
N ASP A 529 18.75 -3.05 28.90
CA ASP A 529 19.22 -1.67 28.69
C ASP A 529 18.68 -0.67 29.71
N LYS A 530 17.94 -1.17 30.70
CA LYS A 530 17.32 -0.36 31.77
C LYS A 530 16.37 0.73 31.27
N GLN A 531 15.92 0.64 30.01
CA GLN A 531 14.91 1.57 29.50
C GLN A 531 13.60 1.39 30.25
N ARG A 532 12.96 2.53 30.56
CA ARG A 532 11.71 2.59 31.30
C ARG A 532 10.57 3.05 30.44
N ALA A 533 9.40 2.48 30.66
CA ALA A 533 8.16 2.87 30.03
C ALA A 533 6.98 2.69 30.98
N ALA A 534 5.85 3.30 30.68
CA ALA A 534 4.63 3.11 31.44
C ALA A 534 3.48 2.67 30.56
N ILE A 535 2.61 1.83 31.10
CA ILE A 535 1.44 1.26 30.45
C ILE A 535 0.20 1.73 31.20
N TYR A 536 -0.78 2.27 30.48
CA TYR A 536 -2.08 2.67 31.02
C TYR A 536 -3.14 1.60 30.71
N THR A 537 -4.05 1.39 31.66
CA THR A 537 -5.19 0.50 31.50
C THR A 537 -6.36 0.89 32.41
N ASN A 538 -7.59 0.59 31.97
CA ASN A 538 -8.80 0.65 32.81
C ASN A 538 -9.18 -0.71 33.40
N GLY A 539 -8.44 -1.79 33.09
CA GLY A 539 -8.66 -3.11 33.66
C GLY A 539 -8.29 -3.17 35.13
N THR A 540 -9.13 -3.78 36.00
CA THR A 540 -8.82 -3.97 37.40
C THR A 540 -7.78 -5.09 37.59
N ARG A 541 -7.28 -5.25 38.80
CA ARG A 541 -6.29 -6.31 39.12
C ARG A 541 -6.87 -7.71 39.00
N GLU A 542 -8.15 -7.83 39.31
CA GLU A 542 -8.89 -9.10 39.27
C GLU A 542 -9.21 -9.49 37.80
N GLU A 543 -9.48 -8.51 36.94
CA GLU A 543 -9.80 -8.76 35.53
C GLU A 543 -8.55 -9.11 34.71
N ILE A 544 -7.46 -8.37 34.94
CA ILE A 544 -6.22 -8.60 34.23
C ILE A 544 -5.00 -8.30 35.12
N PRO A 545 -4.23 -9.33 35.50
CA PRO A 545 -3.01 -9.18 36.31
C PRO A 545 -1.97 -8.31 35.60
N ALA A 546 -1.12 -7.61 36.39
CA ALA A 546 -0.09 -6.73 35.84
C ALA A 546 0.93 -7.50 34.96
N GLU A 547 1.29 -8.73 35.36
CA GLU A 547 2.16 -9.63 34.58
C GLU A 547 1.62 -9.83 33.16
N ARG A 548 0.32 -10.08 33.06
CA ARG A 548 -0.36 -10.31 31.78
C ARG A 548 -0.34 -9.04 30.91
N ILE A 549 -0.56 -7.86 31.51
CA ILE A 549 -0.51 -6.58 30.81
C ILE A 549 0.91 -6.36 30.24
N VAL A 550 1.94 -6.60 31.04
CA VAL A 550 3.34 -6.45 30.59
C VAL A 550 3.64 -7.43 29.44
N GLN A 551 3.25 -8.70 29.57
CA GLN A 551 3.45 -9.70 28.51
C GLN A 551 2.77 -9.28 27.20
N LEU A 552 1.52 -8.87 27.24
CA LEU A 552 0.77 -8.44 26.07
C LEU A 552 1.39 -7.21 25.42
N MET A 553 1.71 -6.19 26.22
CA MET A 553 2.20 -4.92 25.69
C MET A 553 3.64 -5.00 25.16
N CYS A 554 4.52 -5.74 25.82
CA CYS A 554 5.88 -5.96 25.33
C CYS A 554 5.92 -6.81 24.06
N ARG A 555 4.93 -7.71 23.86
CA ARG A 555 4.79 -8.50 22.63
C ARG A 555 4.21 -7.71 21.45
N ARG A 556 3.70 -6.51 21.64
CA ARG A 556 3.08 -5.68 20.58
C ARG A 556 3.97 -5.50 19.33
N TRP A 557 5.29 -5.59 19.46
CA TRP A 557 6.21 -5.62 18.31
C TRP A 557 5.91 -6.71 17.28
N GLY A 558 5.18 -7.76 17.68
CA GLY A 558 4.68 -8.77 16.76
C GLY A 558 3.72 -8.19 15.71
N GLU A 559 2.93 -7.18 16.07
CA GLU A 559 2.03 -6.48 15.15
C GLU A 559 2.80 -5.69 14.08
N GLU A 560 3.88 -4.99 14.44
CA GLU A 560 4.75 -4.33 13.47
C GLU A 560 5.41 -5.33 12.52
N ASN A 561 5.80 -6.50 13.02
CA ASN A 561 6.35 -7.58 12.20
C ASN A 561 5.28 -8.15 11.27
N LEU A 562 4.04 -8.33 11.74
CA LEU A 562 2.89 -8.72 10.91
C LEU A 562 2.69 -7.75 9.75
N ILE A 563 2.64 -6.44 10.03
CA ILE A 563 2.46 -5.41 8.99
C ILE A 563 3.62 -5.48 7.97
N LYS A 564 4.87 -5.59 8.44
CA LYS A 564 6.04 -5.75 7.57
C LYS A 564 5.94 -7.00 6.69
N GLU A 565 5.49 -8.11 7.26
CA GLU A 565 5.31 -9.36 6.53
C GLU A 565 4.21 -9.26 5.46
N LEU A 566 3.07 -8.69 5.81
CA LEU A 566 1.97 -8.41 4.88
C LEU A 566 2.42 -7.48 3.74
N MET A 567 3.27 -6.49 4.04
CA MET A 567 3.84 -5.60 3.02
C MET A 567 4.84 -6.31 2.11
N LEU A 568 5.75 -7.07 2.66
CA LEU A 568 6.86 -7.66 1.91
C LEU A 568 6.44 -8.90 1.13
N LYS A 569 5.65 -9.79 1.74
CA LYS A 569 5.30 -11.10 1.16
C LYS A 569 3.94 -11.09 0.47
N HIS A 570 2.94 -10.43 1.05
CA HIS A 570 1.58 -10.38 0.51
C HIS A 570 1.26 -9.08 -0.25
N LYS A 571 2.23 -8.14 -0.31
CA LYS A 571 2.09 -6.87 -1.01
C LYS A 571 0.76 -6.15 -0.70
N ILE A 572 0.44 -6.04 0.59
CA ILE A 572 -0.78 -5.36 1.03
C ILE A 572 -0.80 -3.88 0.62
N ASN A 573 0.36 -3.30 0.27
CA ASN A 573 0.47 -1.94 -0.27
C ASN A 573 0.05 -1.84 -1.75
N TYR A 574 -0.08 -2.96 -2.46
CA TYR A 574 -0.48 -2.94 -3.85
C TYR A 574 -1.95 -2.59 -4.00
N THR A 575 -2.25 -1.65 -4.88
CA THR A 575 -3.61 -1.26 -5.25
C THR A 575 -3.85 -1.62 -6.72
N PRO A 576 -4.90 -2.39 -7.04
CA PRO A 576 -5.18 -2.85 -8.40
C PRO A 576 -5.87 -1.75 -9.24
N GLY A 577 -5.24 -0.58 -9.33
CA GLY A 577 -5.74 0.61 -10.02
C GLY A 577 -6.53 1.55 -9.12
N TYR A 578 -6.42 2.82 -9.43
CA TYR A 578 -7.06 3.91 -8.71
C TYR A 578 -8.30 4.38 -9.47
N VAL A 579 -9.42 4.44 -8.79
CA VAL A 579 -10.64 5.10 -9.26
C VAL A 579 -10.96 6.19 -8.26
N MET A 580 -11.24 7.38 -8.76
CA MET A 580 -11.60 8.54 -7.94
C MET A 580 -13.09 8.60 -7.75
N GLN A 581 -13.49 9.09 -6.59
CA GLN A 581 -14.86 9.45 -6.27
C GLN A 581 -14.86 10.78 -5.50
N ASP A 582 -15.95 11.49 -5.54
CA ASP A 582 -16.11 12.69 -4.73
C ASP A 582 -16.08 12.32 -3.25
N LEU A 583 -15.53 13.20 -2.42
CA LEU A 583 -15.69 13.12 -0.98
C LEU A 583 -17.10 13.58 -0.61
N ASP A 584 -17.78 12.83 0.24
CA ASP A 584 -19.12 13.18 0.75
C ASP A 584 -19.10 14.54 1.47
N GLU A 585 -18.02 14.79 2.24
CA GLU A 585 -17.74 16.09 2.87
C GLU A 585 -16.30 16.48 2.68
N GLN A 586 -16.08 17.76 2.33
CA GLN A 586 -14.72 18.31 2.23
C GLN A 586 -14.13 18.50 3.65
N PRO A 587 -12.88 18.09 3.89
CA PRO A 587 -12.27 18.22 5.20
C PRO A 587 -12.04 19.68 5.56
N LEU A 588 -12.04 19.96 6.87
CA LEU A 588 -11.67 21.27 7.39
C LEU A 588 -10.17 21.48 7.21
N THR A 589 -9.81 22.68 6.78
CA THR A 589 -8.43 23.13 6.65
C THR A 589 -8.24 24.50 7.32
N ASP A 590 -7.00 24.84 7.64
CA ASP A 590 -6.72 26.16 8.18
C ASP A 590 -7.18 27.26 7.21
N ASN A 591 -7.91 28.24 7.71
CA ASN A 591 -8.38 29.36 6.91
C ASN A 591 -7.18 30.15 6.35
N PRO A 592 -7.01 30.24 5.01
CA PRO A 592 -5.89 30.97 4.40
C PRO A 592 -5.84 32.44 4.80
N GLU A 593 -6.99 33.09 4.92
CA GLU A 593 -7.07 34.50 5.35
C GLU A 593 -6.56 34.67 6.77
N VAL A 594 -6.95 33.78 7.67
CA VAL A 594 -6.44 33.79 9.06
C VAL A 594 -4.92 33.56 9.09
N LYS A 595 -4.42 32.68 8.24
CA LYS A 595 -2.99 32.39 8.15
C LYS A 595 -2.20 33.61 7.63
N GLU A 596 -2.72 34.33 6.66
CA GLU A 596 -2.12 35.56 6.15
C GLU A 596 -2.15 36.69 7.21
N LEU A 597 -3.28 36.85 7.88
CA LEU A 597 -3.40 37.83 8.94
C LEU A 597 -2.44 37.52 10.12
N LYS A 598 -2.26 36.26 10.49
CA LYS A 598 -1.27 35.83 11.49
C LYS A 598 0.16 36.17 11.05
N LYS A 599 0.53 35.90 9.80
CA LYS A 599 1.84 36.32 9.26
C LYS A 599 2.04 37.83 9.30
N LYS A 600 1.00 38.58 8.91
CA LYS A 600 1.03 40.04 8.95
C LYS A 600 1.22 40.54 10.39
N ARG A 601 0.48 39.98 11.35
CA ARG A 601 0.64 40.34 12.78
C ARG A 601 2.05 40.04 13.29
N GLU A 602 2.62 38.87 12.92
CA GLU A 602 4.00 38.50 13.30
C GLU A 602 5.05 39.45 12.68
N ALA A 603 4.83 39.90 11.45
CA ALA A 603 5.70 40.89 10.81
C ALA A 603 5.63 42.24 11.55
N LEU A 604 4.42 42.76 11.82
CA LEU A 604 4.20 43.98 12.58
C LEU A 604 4.81 43.89 13.99
N THR A 605 4.68 42.74 14.65
CA THR A 605 5.26 42.49 15.98
C THR A 605 6.80 42.55 15.94
N ARG A 606 7.40 41.97 14.89
CA ARG A 606 8.87 42.08 14.72
C ARG A 606 9.34 43.48 14.47
N ASP A 607 8.61 44.27 13.67
CA ASP A 607 8.96 45.64 13.37
C ASP A 607 8.75 46.54 14.61
N LEU A 608 7.68 46.30 15.38
CA LEU A 608 7.48 46.95 16.69
C LEU A 608 8.64 46.66 17.64
N HIS A 609 9.11 45.42 17.69
CA HIS A 609 10.24 45.04 18.55
C HIS A 609 11.53 45.76 18.13
N LYS A 610 11.80 45.90 16.82
CA LYS A 610 12.94 46.67 16.31
C LYS A 610 12.87 48.17 16.72
N LEU A 611 11.69 48.79 16.59
CA LEU A 611 11.50 50.17 16.98
C LEU A 611 11.65 50.37 18.51
N LYS A 612 11.18 49.42 19.31
CA LYS A 612 11.39 49.46 20.77
C LYS A 612 12.88 49.35 21.15
N ILE A 613 13.65 48.53 20.43
CA ILE A 613 15.11 48.46 20.59
C ILE A 613 15.76 49.79 20.15
N GLU A 614 15.38 50.33 18.98
CA GLU A 614 15.89 51.62 18.48
C GLU A 614 15.58 52.74 19.47
N LEU A 615 14.41 52.77 20.09
CA LEU A 615 14.06 53.73 21.13
C LEU A 615 14.93 53.56 22.36
N ALA A 616 15.15 52.31 22.82
CA ALA A 616 16.00 52.04 23.97
C ALA A 616 17.44 52.46 23.72
N ASP A 617 18.00 52.15 22.54
CA ASP A 617 19.36 52.58 22.17
C ASP A 617 19.47 54.10 22.08
N HIS A 618 18.44 54.75 21.53
CA HIS A 618 18.38 56.19 21.45
C HIS A 618 18.33 56.88 22.83
N LEU A 619 17.59 56.30 23.77
CA LEU A 619 17.52 56.80 25.16
C LEU A 619 18.82 56.55 25.93
N LEU A 620 19.54 55.47 25.65
CA LEU A 620 20.80 55.11 26.32
C LEU A 620 22.03 55.83 25.74
N ASP A 621 21.91 56.45 24.56
CA ASP A 621 23.06 57.11 23.91
C ASP A 621 23.40 58.42 24.57
N LYS A 622 24.40 58.38 25.46
CA LYS A 622 24.94 59.52 26.21
C LYS A 622 25.68 60.60 25.37
N LYS A 623 25.95 60.26 24.06
CA LYS A 623 26.67 61.15 23.15
C LYS A 623 25.78 62.16 22.44
N LEU A 624 24.50 61.97 22.44
CA LEU A 624 23.54 62.85 21.85
C LEU A 624 23.30 64.05 22.89
N LYS A 625 23.73 65.27 22.53
CA LYS A 625 23.43 66.48 23.31
C LYS A 625 21.91 66.69 23.33
N ASP A 626 21.38 67.00 24.50
CA ASP A 626 20.00 67.40 24.65
C ASP A 626 19.70 68.62 23.76
N GLY A 627 18.75 68.45 22.84
CA GLY A 627 18.33 69.49 21.91
C GLY A 627 17.09 69.08 21.13
N GLN A 628 16.43 70.07 20.50
CA GLN A 628 15.16 69.87 19.76
C GLN A 628 15.17 68.77 18.74
N ASP A 629 16.29 68.36 18.17
CA ASP A 629 16.41 67.28 17.20
C ASP A 629 16.29 65.91 17.86
N LYS A 630 16.70 65.71 19.10
CA LYS A 630 16.55 64.49 19.88
C LYS A 630 15.09 64.22 20.22
N GLU A 631 14.39 65.22 20.75
CA GLU A 631 12.95 65.16 21.08
C GLU A 631 12.10 64.86 19.84
N LYS A 632 12.42 65.46 18.67
CA LYS A 632 11.70 65.28 17.44
C LYS A 632 11.88 63.89 16.87
N ARG A 633 13.07 63.29 17.02
CA ARG A 633 13.32 61.89 16.59
C ARG A 633 12.64 60.90 17.53
N GLU A 634 12.71 61.10 18.82
CA GLU A 634 12.02 60.30 19.82
C GLU A 634 10.49 60.34 19.62
N GLY A 635 9.92 61.52 19.40
CA GLY A 635 8.51 61.68 19.09
C GLY A 635 8.06 60.86 17.84
N LYS A 636 8.88 60.88 16.77
CA LYS A 636 8.59 60.05 15.57
C LYS A 636 8.65 58.56 15.86
N ILE A 637 9.61 58.07 16.65
CA ILE A 637 9.71 56.65 17.00
C ILE A 637 8.50 56.26 17.85
N LEU A 638 8.10 57.05 18.82
CA LEU A 638 6.93 56.83 19.67
C LEU A 638 5.62 56.82 18.85
N GLU A 639 5.46 57.73 17.89
CA GLU A 639 4.32 57.77 16.98
C GLU A 639 4.25 56.48 16.11
N ASN A 640 5.39 56.04 15.57
CA ASN A 640 5.47 54.77 14.82
C ASN A 640 5.16 53.57 15.69
N ILE A 641 5.64 53.50 16.93
CA ILE A 641 5.30 52.47 17.91
C ILE A 641 3.80 52.43 18.15
N ALA A 642 3.17 53.58 18.45
CA ALA A 642 1.74 53.68 18.68
C ALA A 642 0.92 53.23 17.46
N ARG A 643 1.37 53.58 16.24
CA ARG A 643 0.73 53.10 14.99
C ARG A 643 0.83 51.61 14.83
N LEU A 644 2.00 51.02 15.02
CA LEU A 644 2.19 49.55 14.90
C LEU A 644 1.42 48.80 15.99
N ASP A 645 1.36 49.28 17.21
CA ASP A 645 0.54 48.67 18.28
C ASP A 645 -0.95 48.67 17.89
N ASN A 646 -1.45 49.78 17.32
CA ASN A 646 -2.82 49.84 16.83
C ASN A 646 -3.06 48.90 15.65
N ASP A 647 -2.15 48.82 14.69
CA ASP A 647 -2.23 47.93 13.55
C ASP A 647 -2.23 46.47 14.00
N ILE A 648 -1.45 46.10 15.03
CA ILE A 648 -1.44 44.76 15.63
C ILE A 648 -2.81 44.45 16.27
N LEU A 649 -3.40 45.41 17.02
CA LEU A 649 -4.70 45.24 17.63
C LEU A 649 -5.81 45.05 16.59
N LEU A 650 -5.81 45.87 15.53
CA LEU A 650 -6.77 45.74 14.42
C LEU A 650 -6.62 44.41 13.70
N THR A 651 -5.38 43.99 13.45
CA THR A 651 -5.11 42.66 12.80
C THR A 651 -5.59 41.51 13.71
N GLN A 652 -5.36 41.59 15.03
CA GLN A 652 -5.84 40.63 15.99
C GLN A 652 -7.38 40.56 16.05
N ALA A 653 -8.03 41.76 16.03
CA ALA A 653 -9.51 41.82 15.96
C ALA A 653 -10.07 41.21 14.67
N ALA A 654 -9.39 41.39 13.54
CA ALA A 654 -9.76 40.75 12.28
C ALA A 654 -9.61 39.23 12.35
N ILE A 655 -8.51 38.70 12.91
CA ILE A 655 -8.30 37.26 13.12
C ILE A 655 -9.44 36.66 13.98
N ASN A 656 -9.84 37.34 15.04
CA ASN A 656 -10.87 36.83 15.96
C ASN A 656 -12.29 36.80 15.35
N LYS A 657 -12.53 37.53 14.27
CA LYS A 657 -13.82 37.56 13.56
C LYS A 657 -13.94 36.41 12.54
N LEU A 658 -12.84 35.84 12.10
CA LEU A 658 -12.86 34.78 11.08
C LEU A 658 -12.84 33.41 11.74
N PRO A 659 -13.51 32.40 11.11
CA PRO A 659 -13.37 31.03 11.56
C PRO A 659 -11.94 30.56 11.35
N GLY A 660 -11.37 29.89 12.35
CA GLY A 660 -9.99 29.38 12.27
C GLY A 660 -9.80 28.30 11.22
N GLN A 661 -10.87 27.56 10.93
CA GLN A 661 -10.91 26.49 9.92
C GLN A 661 -12.12 26.71 9.01
N VAL A 662 -11.97 26.36 7.74
CA VAL A 662 -12.99 26.39 6.68
C VAL A 662 -12.93 25.09 5.89
N LYS A 663 -13.95 24.78 5.09
CA LYS A 663 -13.89 23.62 4.20
C LYS A 663 -12.81 23.80 3.15
N PHE A 664 -12.22 22.68 2.70
CA PHE A 664 -11.10 22.73 1.76
C PHE A 664 -11.47 23.45 0.45
N ASP A 665 -12.65 23.22 -0.10
CA ASP A 665 -13.14 23.84 -1.32
C ASP A 665 -13.36 25.35 -1.15
N GLU A 666 -13.79 25.79 0.03
CA GLU A 666 -13.88 27.23 0.37
C GLU A 666 -12.50 27.89 0.46
N ALA A 667 -11.49 27.16 0.95
CA ALA A 667 -10.12 27.66 1.11
C ALA A 667 -9.32 27.67 -0.21
N HIS A 668 -9.76 26.96 -1.25
CA HIS A 668 -9.01 26.72 -2.48
C HIS A 668 -9.83 26.99 -3.75
N ASP A 669 -10.58 28.09 -3.79
CA ASP A 669 -11.31 28.58 -4.97
C ASP A 669 -12.23 27.54 -5.64
N GLY A 670 -12.84 26.68 -4.84
CA GLY A 670 -13.76 25.63 -5.33
C GLY A 670 -13.07 24.33 -5.76
N GLU A 671 -11.75 24.20 -5.66
CA GLU A 671 -11.07 22.93 -5.86
C GLU A 671 -11.50 21.93 -4.79
N LYS A 672 -11.92 20.74 -5.22
CA LYS A 672 -12.34 19.66 -4.31
C LYS A 672 -11.28 18.60 -4.17
N LEU A 673 -11.09 18.14 -2.95
CA LEU A 673 -10.36 16.90 -2.72
C LEU A 673 -11.23 15.71 -3.13
N LEU A 674 -10.58 14.72 -3.72
CA LEU A 674 -11.20 13.46 -4.12
C LEU A 674 -10.85 12.36 -3.11
N SER A 675 -11.63 11.31 -3.12
CA SER A 675 -11.37 10.06 -2.39
C SER A 675 -11.01 8.95 -3.37
N LEU A 676 -10.20 8.01 -2.91
CA LEU A 676 -9.94 6.77 -3.62
C LEU A 676 -11.10 5.80 -3.40
N ASN A 677 -11.59 5.20 -4.48
CA ASN A 677 -12.50 4.06 -4.34
C ASN A 677 -11.69 2.82 -3.94
N TYR A 678 -11.96 2.28 -2.76
CA TYR A 678 -11.20 1.18 -2.18
C TYR A 678 -11.77 -0.20 -2.48
N GLU A 679 -12.88 -0.34 -3.20
CA GLU A 679 -13.56 -1.61 -3.39
C GLU A 679 -12.66 -2.73 -3.94
N LYS A 680 -11.92 -2.46 -5.03
CA LYS A 680 -10.99 -3.45 -5.60
C LYS A 680 -9.89 -3.83 -4.61
N LYS A 681 -9.38 -2.85 -3.86
CA LYS A 681 -8.31 -3.07 -2.89
C LYS A 681 -8.82 -3.86 -1.69
N ARG A 682 -9.97 -3.49 -1.12
CA ARG A 682 -10.61 -4.22 -0.01
C ARG A 682 -10.84 -5.68 -0.37
N PHE A 683 -11.39 -5.93 -1.55
CA PHE A 683 -11.62 -7.28 -2.05
C PHE A 683 -10.31 -8.08 -2.16
N LEU A 684 -9.29 -7.49 -2.79
CA LEU A 684 -8.00 -8.16 -2.97
C LEU A 684 -7.31 -8.40 -1.62
N ASP A 685 -7.39 -7.44 -0.69
CA ASP A 685 -6.80 -7.58 0.63
C ASP A 685 -7.55 -8.63 1.49
N CYS A 686 -8.86 -8.84 1.31
CA CYS A 686 -9.57 -9.98 1.91
C CYS A 686 -8.92 -11.30 1.51
N ILE A 687 -8.64 -11.48 0.22
CA ILE A 687 -8.01 -12.72 -0.29
C ILE A 687 -6.60 -12.86 0.24
N LYS A 688 -5.81 -11.77 0.31
CA LYS A 688 -4.44 -11.78 0.83
C LYS A 688 -4.38 -12.09 2.33
N VAL A 689 -5.26 -11.48 3.13
CA VAL A 689 -5.36 -11.76 4.58
C VAL A 689 -5.78 -13.21 4.80
N PHE A 690 -6.69 -13.73 3.98
CA PHE A 690 -7.06 -15.14 4.03
C PHE A 690 -5.87 -16.04 3.67
N ALA A 691 -5.14 -15.73 2.59
CA ALA A 691 -3.96 -16.48 2.18
C ALA A 691 -2.86 -16.46 3.26
N TYR A 692 -2.65 -15.31 3.92
CA TYR A 692 -1.75 -15.20 5.06
C TYR A 692 -2.13 -16.17 6.20
N ASN A 693 -3.38 -16.13 6.64
CA ASN A 693 -3.87 -16.99 7.72
C ASN A 693 -3.79 -18.47 7.36
N LEU A 694 -4.05 -18.81 6.11
CA LEU A 694 -3.97 -20.20 5.65
C LEU A 694 -2.53 -20.69 5.51
N LYS A 695 -1.60 -19.83 5.06
CA LYS A 695 -0.16 -20.12 5.06
C LYS A 695 0.36 -20.35 6.49
N ASP A 696 -0.08 -19.53 7.46
CA ASP A 696 0.30 -19.71 8.86
C ASP A 696 -0.21 -21.05 9.41
N GLU A 697 -1.44 -21.45 9.06
CA GLU A 697 -1.97 -22.75 9.45
C GLU A 697 -1.17 -23.91 8.82
N MET A 698 -0.80 -23.76 7.54
CA MET A 698 0.08 -24.74 6.87
C MET A 698 1.48 -24.80 7.52
N CYS A 699 2.02 -23.65 7.92
CA CYS A 699 3.27 -23.58 8.69
C CYS A 699 3.17 -24.33 10.02
N ARG A 700 2.04 -24.26 10.73
CA ARG A 700 1.81 -25.02 11.97
C ARG A 700 1.79 -26.52 11.75
N LEU A 701 1.18 -26.98 10.65
CA LEU A 701 1.21 -28.39 10.27
C LEU A 701 2.66 -28.83 9.98
N LEU A 702 3.37 -28.06 9.19
CA LEU A 702 4.76 -28.36 8.82
C LEU A 702 5.70 -28.33 10.03
N LEU A 703 5.49 -27.41 10.98
CA LEU A 703 6.34 -27.24 12.17
C LEU A 703 6.36 -28.50 13.08
N LYS A 704 5.32 -29.32 13.04
CA LYS A 704 5.29 -30.61 13.76
C LYS A 704 6.41 -31.55 13.29
N HIS A 705 6.89 -31.37 12.07
CA HIS A 705 7.80 -32.29 11.40
C HIS A 705 9.15 -31.66 11.03
N TYR A 706 9.28 -30.34 11.11
CA TYR A 706 10.48 -29.58 10.68
C TYR A 706 11.36 -29.12 11.86
N GLY A 707 11.25 -29.73 13.03
CA GLY A 707 11.97 -29.31 14.22
C GLY A 707 11.53 -27.94 14.76
N ASN A 708 12.21 -27.43 15.81
CA ASN A 708 11.82 -26.18 16.47
C ASN A 708 12.31 -24.89 15.78
N ARG A 709 12.62 -24.92 14.49
CA ARG A 709 13.16 -23.79 13.74
C ARG A 709 12.06 -22.85 13.21
N LYS A 710 11.40 -22.14 14.11
CA LYS A 710 10.30 -21.23 13.76
C LYS A 710 10.66 -20.20 12.68
N ASN A 711 11.89 -19.70 12.67
CA ASN A 711 12.36 -18.69 11.70
C ASN A 711 12.51 -19.23 10.28
N GLU A 712 12.68 -20.54 10.10
CA GLU A 712 12.92 -21.20 8.83
C GLU A 712 11.66 -21.84 8.25
N ILE A 713 10.57 -21.93 9.03
CA ILE A 713 9.36 -22.64 8.64
C ILE A 713 8.68 -22.07 7.40
N LEU A 714 8.59 -20.74 7.29
CA LEU A 714 7.94 -20.10 6.17
C LEU A 714 8.77 -20.21 4.87
N PRO A 715 10.11 -20.03 4.87
CA PRO A 715 10.96 -20.42 3.75
C PRO A 715 10.84 -21.90 3.37
N ALA A 716 10.79 -22.81 4.33
CA ALA A 716 10.61 -24.24 4.07
C ALA A 716 9.25 -24.53 3.41
N LEU A 717 8.16 -23.92 3.91
CA LEU A 717 6.85 -24.00 3.28
C LEU A 717 6.87 -23.47 1.84
N ALA A 718 7.50 -22.31 1.62
CA ALA A 718 7.62 -21.75 0.26
C ALA A 718 8.32 -22.72 -0.69
N MET A 719 9.42 -23.36 -0.25
CA MET A 719 10.11 -24.39 -1.06
C MET A 719 9.22 -25.59 -1.39
N ILE A 720 8.32 -25.99 -0.48
CA ILE A 720 7.38 -27.10 -0.71
C ILE A 720 6.28 -26.65 -1.68
N VAL A 721 5.71 -25.47 -1.49
CA VAL A 721 4.62 -24.93 -2.31
C VAL A 721 5.09 -24.63 -3.75
N GLU A 722 6.27 -24.08 -3.90
CA GLU A 722 6.87 -23.79 -5.21
C GLU A 722 7.45 -25.05 -5.90
N ARG A 723 7.36 -26.20 -5.24
CA ARG A 723 7.87 -27.45 -5.81
C ARG A 723 6.93 -27.99 -6.88
N GLY A 724 7.44 -28.10 -8.07
CA GLY A 724 6.73 -28.79 -9.16
C GLY A 724 6.66 -30.30 -8.95
N GLY A 725 5.71 -30.93 -9.61
CA GLY A 725 5.47 -32.37 -9.50
C GLY A 725 4.58 -32.87 -10.61
N HIS A 726 4.22 -34.15 -10.57
CA HIS A 726 3.26 -34.76 -11.47
C HIS A 726 1.87 -34.78 -10.84
N VAL A 727 0.87 -34.34 -11.59
CA VAL A 727 -0.53 -34.38 -11.19
C VAL A 727 -1.29 -35.29 -12.14
N LYS A 728 -1.84 -36.36 -11.61
CA LYS A 728 -2.47 -37.41 -12.45
C LYS A 728 -3.74 -37.96 -11.82
N LEU A 729 -4.76 -38.16 -12.66
CA LEU A 729 -5.98 -38.86 -12.26
C LEU A 729 -5.79 -40.39 -12.50
N GLU A 730 -5.71 -41.14 -11.41
CA GLU A 730 -5.57 -42.61 -11.43
C GLU A 730 -6.71 -43.26 -10.66
N ASN A 731 -7.45 -44.15 -11.30
CA ASN A 731 -8.57 -44.87 -10.68
C ASN A 731 -9.58 -43.96 -9.96
N GLY A 732 -9.91 -42.79 -10.54
CA GLY A 732 -10.82 -41.82 -9.98
C GLY A 732 -10.25 -41.04 -8.77
N ARG A 733 -8.94 -41.09 -8.55
CA ARG A 733 -8.24 -40.33 -7.49
C ARG A 733 -7.15 -39.45 -8.11
N LEU A 734 -7.11 -38.19 -7.72
CA LEU A 734 -6.07 -37.26 -8.16
C LEU A 734 -4.80 -37.44 -7.30
N ILE A 735 -3.74 -37.96 -7.93
CA ILE A 735 -2.43 -38.12 -7.29
C ILE A 735 -1.59 -36.87 -7.55
N VAL A 736 -1.16 -36.20 -6.49
CA VAL A 736 -0.25 -35.08 -6.53
C VAL A 736 1.11 -35.54 -5.99
N ARG A 737 2.07 -35.74 -6.89
CA ARG A 737 3.40 -36.27 -6.57
C ARG A 737 4.46 -35.20 -6.80
N LEU A 738 4.92 -34.55 -5.72
CA LEU A 738 6.00 -33.58 -5.79
C LEU A 738 7.34 -34.24 -6.09
N ARG A 739 8.22 -33.52 -6.75
CA ARG A 739 9.64 -33.94 -6.88
C ARG A 739 10.31 -33.91 -5.52
N GLY A 740 11.14 -34.90 -5.20
CA GLY A 740 11.91 -34.99 -3.97
C GLY A 740 12.82 -33.77 -3.75
N PHE A 741 13.20 -33.54 -2.52
CA PHE A 741 14.00 -32.39 -2.09
C PHE A 741 15.44 -32.84 -1.82
N ARG A 742 16.43 -32.02 -2.24
CA ARG A 742 17.85 -32.27 -1.93
C ARG A 742 18.15 -32.13 -0.44
N ASN A 743 17.44 -31.22 0.23
CA ASN A 743 17.55 -31.05 1.68
C ASN A 743 16.73 -32.16 2.37
N ARG A 744 17.42 -33.04 3.11
CA ARG A 744 16.82 -34.21 3.78
C ARG A 744 15.77 -33.83 4.82
N GLU A 745 15.96 -32.72 5.55
CA GLU A 745 15.00 -32.24 6.56
C GLU A 745 13.70 -31.78 5.90
N ILE A 746 13.81 -31.01 4.79
CA ILE A 746 12.65 -30.56 4.03
C ILE A 746 11.95 -31.76 3.36
N ASP A 747 12.70 -32.71 2.80
CA ASP A 747 12.14 -33.92 2.19
C ASP A 747 11.34 -34.74 3.20
N TYR A 748 11.93 -34.96 4.38
CA TYR A 748 11.25 -35.65 5.48
C TYR A 748 9.99 -34.91 5.91
N ALA A 749 10.11 -33.61 6.18
CA ALA A 749 8.97 -32.79 6.62
C ALA A 749 7.86 -32.72 5.56
N ALA A 750 8.21 -32.63 4.28
CA ALA A 750 7.25 -32.66 3.17
C ALA A 750 6.49 -33.98 3.07
N ARG A 751 7.20 -35.12 3.24
CA ARG A 751 6.55 -36.46 3.27
C ARG A 751 5.58 -36.57 4.45
N ARG A 752 6.00 -36.15 5.64
CA ARG A 752 5.12 -36.16 6.82
C ARG A 752 3.94 -35.20 6.68
N LEU A 753 4.15 -34.04 6.05
CA LEU A 753 3.06 -33.12 5.72
C LEU A 753 2.06 -33.79 4.74
N CYS A 754 2.54 -34.56 3.75
CA CYS A 754 1.66 -35.34 2.87
C CYS A 754 0.81 -36.32 3.68
N ASP A 755 1.39 -37.01 4.69
CA ASP A 755 0.62 -37.92 5.55
C ASP A 755 -0.49 -37.18 6.29
N ASP A 756 -0.17 -36.03 6.96
CA ASP A 756 -1.16 -35.20 7.65
C ASP A 756 -2.30 -34.73 6.71
N LEU A 757 -1.94 -34.27 5.50
CA LEU A 757 -2.92 -33.82 4.52
C LEU A 757 -3.79 -34.97 4.00
N ASN A 758 -3.23 -36.16 3.79
CA ASN A 758 -3.97 -37.36 3.35
C ASN A 758 -4.95 -37.85 4.42
N GLU A 759 -4.61 -37.72 5.72
CA GLU A 759 -5.52 -38.01 6.83
C GLU A 759 -6.78 -37.13 6.80
N MET A 760 -6.68 -35.91 6.26
CA MET A 760 -7.81 -35.00 6.11
C MET A 760 -8.81 -35.45 5.02
N ARG A 761 -8.52 -36.53 4.27
CA ARG A 761 -9.32 -37.05 3.16
C ARG A 761 -9.65 -35.95 2.13
N PRO A 762 -8.64 -35.32 1.54
CA PRO A 762 -8.82 -34.21 0.62
C PRO A 762 -9.60 -34.58 -0.63
N THR A 763 -10.33 -33.62 -1.16
CA THR A 763 -10.97 -33.71 -2.48
C THR A 763 -10.65 -32.48 -3.29
N THR A 764 -10.69 -32.57 -4.61
CA THR A 764 -10.53 -31.41 -5.50
C THR A 764 -11.58 -30.34 -5.20
N LEU A 765 -11.24 -29.08 -5.48
CA LEU A 765 -12.12 -27.93 -5.26
C LEU A 765 -13.08 -27.70 -6.44
N ASP A 766 -12.84 -28.38 -7.54
CA ASP A 766 -13.70 -28.36 -8.73
C ASP A 766 -15.03 -29.09 -8.51
N ASN A 767 -15.90 -29.06 -9.53
CA ASN A 767 -17.20 -29.70 -9.47
C ASN A 767 -17.14 -31.23 -9.50
N TYR A 768 -15.98 -31.81 -9.81
CA TYR A 768 -15.82 -33.28 -9.84
C TYR A 768 -15.62 -33.90 -8.46
N GLY A 769 -14.94 -33.12 -7.55
CA GLY A 769 -14.71 -33.58 -6.18
C GLY A 769 -13.87 -34.85 -6.07
N PHE A 770 -12.91 -35.07 -6.97
CA PHE A 770 -12.05 -36.27 -6.94
C PHE A 770 -11.33 -36.37 -5.60
N PRO A 771 -11.30 -37.55 -4.94
CA PRO A 771 -10.41 -37.78 -3.81
C PRO A 771 -8.96 -37.49 -4.22
N MET A 772 -8.21 -36.82 -3.35
CA MET A 772 -6.81 -36.47 -3.60
C MET A 772 -5.87 -37.31 -2.76
N ARG A 773 -4.65 -37.49 -3.25
CA ARG A 773 -3.55 -38.11 -2.53
C ARG A 773 -2.25 -37.35 -2.83
N TYR A 774 -1.53 -36.99 -1.76
CA TYR A 774 -0.27 -36.29 -1.82
C TYR A 774 0.90 -37.24 -1.57
N GLU A 775 1.95 -37.09 -2.37
CA GLU A 775 3.15 -37.91 -2.29
C GLU A 775 4.38 -37.03 -2.65
N VAL A 776 5.56 -37.44 -2.14
CA VAL A 776 6.86 -36.92 -2.59
C VAL A 776 7.61 -38.07 -3.25
N SER A 777 8.09 -37.86 -4.49
CA SER A 777 8.89 -38.85 -5.19
C SER A 777 10.17 -39.21 -4.42
N ALA A 778 10.69 -40.39 -4.62
CA ALA A 778 11.93 -40.86 -4.02
C ALA A 778 13.14 -40.04 -4.53
#